data_7334008f4c217c3b6912b00f8491f5da
#
_entry.id   7334008f4c217c3b6912b00f8491f5da
#
_cell.length_a   1.000
_cell.length_b   1.000
_cell.length_c   1.000
_cell.angle_alpha   90.00
_cell.angle_beta   90.00
_cell.angle_gamma   90.00
#
_symmetry.space_group_name_H-M   'P 1'
#
loop_
_entity.id
_entity.type
_entity.pdbx_description
1 polymer ?
#
loop_
_entity_poly.entity_id
_entity_poly.type
_entity_poly.pdbx_seq_one_letter_code
_entity_poly.pdbx_strand_id
1 'polypeptide(L)'
;MAFSIIGDSPSTSGFTGNGVTRIFNINSNDKETQYKNLSFINGAQNQTKGSAVFIQNSRSVFTNCIFKNNIAASCKGTVYLYTPNQVEFYDCIFTDNQVQQGGAVFSEMRGRLVMDRCMITNCNLQSVANSNGGGLQILGIESFVLKNSTVRNCSVAQRGGGINIENNINTNEIVRSSIRIENSLLAENNATDAGGAIAIKNALSNNIMDMQIINCTIWKNYVKAQGGAALYIPSAQKGSSVSIVNCTVTENTASGNRGFGCGLCFWKENDNTSTQLLVKRIYNSIVESNMTDPQGQSSDMGFRYTPVEGEDLFISNTYLGFGVQTGAPLKLETGNGNVSGYELSRLSGLVSSTEEYVNRQNSIPLFPNCDALTAGKASFLQDLGINTDQIGNIRSFENGTCAVGAVEMAATLDPGKIDGSYQHIIMYGQSLSTGHQSWPVISTENVPGNFMIGDQVWINYGNKNFDEIKPLIGNVSAAFANNSNIRNRNAGTIAECPLLGAVNHIQKKLQPGTNILATSAGTSGTSIEELSKENEFSTCYSQFSNTLLQGSKLAFENNKSISCPVIFFMQGEYNYTSYENKGMTVGSYSTTDGKLYYKYLLQLKNNMQDAVKKYYGQDDAPLFITYQTGAQYTRGTTLEVGMAQLNASNENEDIVCAGPVYPMTDRGGHLDSNGYRWYGEMLGKVYYKTCILKEDFKPLQPIEITRNAENANEISIRFIVPKLPLVFDSKLVESQKNLGFVLSNNSVEQTITNIQIKDDCVVLTSASPLTGNVEVSYATQKTNGHGNLRDSDDYEAFFNYIDLDKKVNGEYVYPRDENETTLRPNYEPRDENFKIIYDQPYPLYNFSVAFYYKIPQGENIYKVPSLSAVNKVTENMPLIYQNGNNLIVQLPNNEKGTAMIFNMYGQNLKSVILDENKTSIPVASLDKKIYIVKILTKNGSITQKVQIR
;
A
#
# COMPACT_ATOMS: atom_id res chain seq x y z
N MET A 1 -8.54 -37.24 51.15
CA MET A 1 -7.68 -36.19 51.72
C MET A 1 -7.35 -35.23 50.61
N ALA A 2 -7.42 -33.93 50.82
CA ALA A 2 -6.72 -32.98 49.95
C ALA A 2 -5.21 -33.18 50.18
N PHE A 3 -4.41 -33.27 49.15
CA PHE A 3 -2.96 -33.40 49.25
C PHE A 3 -2.23 -32.70 48.14
N SER A 4 -0.97 -32.40 48.40
CA SER A 4 -0.10 -31.73 47.41
C SER A 4 1.21 -32.50 47.27
N ILE A 5 1.68 -32.63 46.05
CA ILE A 5 3.03 -33.09 45.70
C ILE A 5 3.76 -31.95 45.03
N ILE A 6 4.82 -31.48 45.65
CA ILE A 6 5.60 -30.31 45.14
C ILE A 6 7.06 -30.73 44.99
N GLY A 7 7.60 -30.60 43.77
CA GLY A 7 8.99 -30.76 43.47
C GLY A 7 9.73 -29.42 43.51
N ASP A 8 11.05 -29.44 43.44
CA ASP A 8 11.88 -28.22 43.31
C ASP A 8 11.76 -27.63 41.92
N SER A 9 11.93 -28.46 40.93
CA SER A 9 11.71 -28.07 39.51
C SER A 9 11.36 -29.29 38.65
N PRO A 10 10.65 -29.13 37.51
CA PRO A 10 10.34 -30.25 36.63
C PRO A 10 11.56 -30.94 36.01
N SER A 11 12.70 -30.28 36.02
CA SER A 11 13.96 -30.84 35.52
C SER A 11 14.68 -31.73 36.52
N THR A 12 14.39 -31.57 37.80
CA THR A 12 15.07 -32.30 38.90
C THR A 12 14.12 -33.20 39.67
N SER A 13 12.80 -32.92 39.64
CA SER A 13 11.79 -33.63 40.37
C SER A 13 10.77 -34.29 39.43
N GLY A 14 10.69 -35.58 39.41
CA GLY A 14 9.75 -36.23 38.49
C GLY A 14 9.53 -37.71 38.77
N PHE A 15 8.61 -38.27 38.02
CA PHE A 15 8.21 -39.66 38.09
C PHE A 15 8.34 -40.29 36.70
N THR A 16 8.83 -41.53 36.67
CA THR A 16 8.89 -42.32 35.44
C THR A 16 8.08 -43.59 35.56
N GLY A 17 7.34 -43.92 34.50
CA GLY A 17 6.66 -45.20 34.35
C GLY A 17 7.53 -46.32 33.75
N ASN A 18 8.79 -45.98 33.35
CA ASN A 18 9.73 -46.88 32.66
C ASN A 18 9.13 -47.58 31.43
N GLY A 19 8.10 -47.01 30.81
CA GLY A 19 7.34 -47.61 29.71
C GLY A 19 6.45 -48.79 30.11
N VAL A 20 6.32 -49.10 31.39
CA VAL A 20 5.62 -50.29 31.90
C VAL A 20 4.38 -49.94 32.73
N THR A 21 4.50 -48.91 33.58
CA THR A 21 3.43 -48.58 34.52
C THR A 21 2.86 -47.20 34.33
N ARG A 22 1.55 -47.03 34.57
CA ARG A 22 0.98 -45.69 34.75
C ARG A 22 1.61 -45.07 35.99
N ILE A 23 1.91 -43.76 35.92
CA ILE A 23 2.59 -43.09 37.01
C ILE A 23 1.63 -42.81 38.16
N PHE A 24 0.46 -42.21 37.88
CA PHE A 24 -0.53 -41.91 38.89
C PHE A 24 -1.94 -42.38 38.53
N ASN A 25 -2.65 -42.89 39.53
CA ASN A 25 -4.08 -43.05 39.51
C ASN A 25 -4.67 -42.21 40.65
N ILE A 26 -5.37 -41.14 40.29
CA ILE A 26 -5.86 -40.11 41.19
C ILE A 26 -7.36 -40.33 41.39
N ASN A 27 -7.74 -40.59 42.63
CA ASN A 27 -9.13 -40.64 43.08
C ASN A 27 -9.19 -40.10 44.53
N SER A 28 -9.68 -38.86 44.66
CA SER A 28 -9.68 -38.14 45.93
C SER A 28 -11.08 -37.93 46.52
N ASN A 29 -12.14 -38.57 45.96
CA ASN A 29 -13.53 -38.37 46.34
C ASN A 29 -13.90 -36.86 46.29
N ASP A 30 -13.69 -36.23 45.17
CA ASP A 30 -13.97 -34.84 44.89
C ASP A 30 -13.17 -33.79 45.69
N LYS A 31 -12.11 -34.22 46.41
CA LYS A 31 -11.19 -33.31 47.09
C LYS A 31 -10.13 -32.82 46.15
N GLU A 32 -9.65 -31.61 46.39
CA GLU A 32 -8.59 -31.00 45.61
C GLU A 32 -7.24 -31.69 45.83
N THR A 33 -6.52 -31.91 44.72
CA THR A 33 -5.15 -32.40 44.70
C THR A 33 -4.29 -31.49 43.88
N GLN A 34 -3.09 -31.18 44.35
CA GLN A 34 -2.19 -30.24 43.71
C GLN A 34 -0.86 -30.90 43.34
N TYR A 35 -0.37 -30.67 42.15
CA TYR A 35 0.90 -31.16 41.62
C TYR A 35 1.68 -29.99 41.07
N LYS A 36 2.88 -29.75 41.60
CA LYS A 36 3.64 -28.59 41.22
C LYS A 36 5.11 -28.92 40.99
N ASN A 37 5.70 -28.34 39.91
CA ASN A 37 7.11 -28.48 39.57
C ASN A 37 7.55 -29.95 39.38
N LEU A 38 6.78 -30.73 38.64
CA LEU A 38 6.98 -32.18 38.49
C LEU A 38 7.08 -32.58 37.01
N SER A 39 7.88 -33.61 36.71
CA SER A 39 7.83 -34.27 35.40
C SER A 39 7.18 -35.66 35.49
N PHE A 40 6.43 -36.04 34.45
CA PHE A 40 5.75 -37.31 34.26
C PHE A 40 6.21 -37.90 32.95
N ILE A 41 7.13 -38.85 32.99
CA ILE A 41 7.82 -39.32 31.78
C ILE A 41 7.74 -40.82 31.60
N ASN A 42 7.77 -41.29 30.35
CA ASN A 42 7.80 -42.72 30.01
C ASN A 42 6.67 -43.54 30.70
N GLY A 43 5.42 -43.08 30.63
CA GLY A 43 4.24 -43.75 31.15
C GLY A 43 3.92 -45.06 30.42
N ALA A 44 2.96 -45.83 30.98
CA ALA A 44 2.67 -47.23 30.61
C ALA A 44 2.20 -47.47 29.19
N GLN A 45 2.72 -48.53 28.56
CA GLN A 45 2.33 -49.02 27.24
C GLN A 45 1.04 -49.85 27.21
N ASN A 46 0.72 -50.61 28.30
CA ASN A 46 -0.34 -51.61 28.34
C ASN A 46 -1.62 -51.17 29.04
N GLN A 47 -1.84 -49.87 29.21
CA GLN A 47 -3.08 -49.35 29.83
C GLN A 47 -4.02 -48.79 28.72
N THR A 48 -5.31 -48.84 28.96
CA THR A 48 -6.33 -48.31 28.05
C THR A 48 -6.69 -46.83 28.31
N LYS A 49 -6.37 -46.31 29.52
CA LYS A 49 -6.75 -44.97 29.99
C LYS A 49 -5.61 -44.30 30.75
N GLY A 50 -5.09 -43.20 30.30
CA GLY A 50 -4.03 -42.40 30.92
C GLY A 50 -2.68 -43.10 30.98
N SER A 51 -1.80 -42.89 30.04
CA SER A 51 -0.48 -43.51 30.04
C SER A 51 0.39 -43.03 31.21
N ALA A 52 0.33 -41.74 31.54
CA ALA A 52 1.00 -41.17 32.71
C ALA A 52 0.04 -41.00 33.89
N VAL A 53 -1.13 -40.41 33.69
CA VAL A 53 -2.05 -40.07 34.78
C VAL A 53 -3.49 -40.41 34.41
N PHE A 54 -4.18 -41.09 35.32
CA PHE A 54 -5.62 -41.32 35.27
C PHE A 54 -6.29 -40.58 36.42
N ILE A 55 -7.26 -39.74 36.15
CA ILE A 55 -7.97 -38.93 37.15
C ILE A 55 -9.44 -39.27 37.13
N GLN A 56 -9.96 -39.64 38.28
CA GLN A 56 -11.38 -39.91 38.51
C GLN A 56 -11.84 -39.33 39.86
N ASN A 57 -13.05 -38.77 39.92
CA ASN A 57 -13.65 -38.28 41.17
C ASN A 57 -12.70 -37.36 41.98
N SER A 58 -12.01 -36.43 41.29
CA SER A 58 -11.00 -35.56 41.90
C SER A 58 -11.00 -34.19 41.27
N ARG A 59 -10.82 -33.15 42.07
CA ARG A 59 -10.39 -31.84 41.61
C ARG A 59 -8.86 -31.80 41.59
N SER A 60 -8.27 -31.61 40.42
CA SER A 60 -6.82 -31.72 40.29
C SER A 60 -6.24 -30.48 39.65
N VAL A 61 -5.20 -29.93 40.25
CA VAL A 61 -4.47 -28.75 39.70
C VAL A 61 -3.00 -29.13 39.47
N PHE A 62 -2.55 -28.95 38.26
CA PHE A 62 -1.17 -29.14 37.85
C PHE A 62 -0.54 -27.78 37.51
N THR A 63 0.59 -27.45 38.15
CA THR A 63 1.29 -26.18 37.92
C THR A 63 2.76 -26.43 37.60
N ASN A 64 3.25 -25.86 36.52
CA ASN A 64 4.65 -26.02 36.06
C ASN A 64 5.06 -27.52 36.03
N CYS A 65 4.25 -28.32 35.31
CA CYS A 65 4.49 -29.76 35.17
C CYS A 65 4.83 -30.14 33.72
N ILE A 66 5.70 -31.12 33.53
CA ILE A 66 6.12 -31.64 32.22
C ILE A 66 5.61 -33.08 32.05
N PHE A 67 4.89 -33.33 30.95
CA PHE A 67 4.44 -34.66 30.51
C PHE A 67 5.14 -34.99 29.21
N LYS A 68 6.12 -35.89 29.24
CA LYS A 68 7.01 -36.13 28.09
C LYS A 68 7.23 -37.62 27.83
N ASN A 69 7.34 -37.94 26.51
CA ASN A 69 7.65 -39.31 26.04
C ASN A 69 6.70 -40.41 26.61
N ASN A 70 5.43 -40.09 26.82
CA ASN A 70 4.47 -41.09 27.27
C ASN A 70 3.90 -41.79 26.01
N ILE A 71 4.50 -42.94 25.67
CA ILE A 71 4.22 -43.65 24.42
C ILE A 71 3.42 -44.94 24.71
N ALA A 72 2.15 -44.96 24.25
CA ALA A 72 1.24 -46.07 24.49
C ALA A 72 0.11 -46.15 23.44
N ALA A 73 0.36 -46.83 22.33
CA ALA A 73 -0.54 -46.90 21.19
C ALA A 73 -1.96 -47.41 21.45
N SER A 74 -2.16 -48.16 22.52
CA SER A 74 -3.47 -48.65 22.94
C SER A 74 -4.16 -47.79 24.03
N CYS A 75 -3.47 -46.74 24.53
CA CYS A 75 -3.93 -45.93 25.66
C CYS A 75 -4.56 -44.62 25.18
N LYS A 76 -5.68 -44.22 25.71
CA LYS A 76 -6.28 -42.93 25.52
C LYS A 76 -5.71 -41.93 26.52
N GLY A 77 -5.18 -40.81 26.05
CA GLY A 77 -4.63 -39.71 26.81
C GLY A 77 -3.30 -40.00 27.50
N THR A 78 -2.36 -39.08 27.44
CA THR A 78 -1.26 -39.06 28.43
C THR A 78 -1.84 -38.80 29.81
N VAL A 79 -2.74 -37.84 29.94
CA VAL A 79 -3.62 -37.65 31.09
C VAL A 79 -5.06 -37.99 30.65
N TYR A 80 -5.68 -38.90 31.33
CA TYR A 80 -7.06 -39.30 31.09
C TYR A 80 -7.97 -38.82 32.22
N LEU A 81 -9.03 -38.10 31.87
CA LEU A 81 -9.99 -37.51 32.78
C LEU A 81 -11.31 -38.27 32.70
N TYR A 82 -11.67 -38.92 33.77
CA TYR A 82 -12.91 -39.68 33.87
C TYR A 82 -13.70 -39.25 35.11
N THR A 83 -14.86 -38.63 34.90
CA THR A 83 -15.74 -38.13 35.96
C THR A 83 -15.18 -37.09 36.96
N PRO A 84 -14.05 -36.43 36.80
CA PRO A 84 -13.73 -35.34 37.71
C PRO A 84 -14.64 -34.13 37.43
N ASN A 85 -14.87 -33.28 38.44
CA ASN A 85 -15.67 -32.08 38.29
C ASN A 85 -14.86 -30.91 37.75
N GLN A 86 -13.55 -30.91 38.02
CA GLN A 86 -12.65 -29.80 37.57
C GLN A 86 -11.21 -30.29 37.53
N VAL A 87 -10.55 -29.98 36.39
CA VAL A 87 -9.10 -30.19 36.23
C VAL A 87 -8.48 -28.96 35.61
N GLU A 88 -7.35 -28.55 36.15
CA GLU A 88 -6.67 -27.31 35.72
C GLU A 88 -5.18 -27.59 35.51
N PHE A 89 -4.64 -27.06 34.41
CA PHE A 89 -3.22 -27.08 34.07
C PHE A 89 -2.74 -25.65 33.89
N TYR A 90 -1.73 -25.26 34.64
CA TYR A 90 -1.07 -23.95 34.55
C TYR A 90 0.41 -24.13 34.25
N ASP A 91 0.94 -23.41 33.26
CA ASP A 91 2.37 -23.44 32.92
C ASP A 91 2.89 -24.87 32.61
N CYS A 92 2.05 -25.75 32.06
CA CYS A 92 2.38 -27.13 31.81
C CYS A 92 2.83 -27.42 30.40
N ILE A 93 3.77 -28.36 30.24
CA ILE A 93 4.31 -28.79 28.95
C ILE A 93 3.92 -30.24 28.68
N PHE A 94 3.29 -30.50 27.53
CA PHE A 94 3.00 -31.81 26.98
C PHE A 94 3.77 -31.97 25.68
N THR A 95 4.79 -32.81 25.64
CA THR A 95 5.63 -32.95 24.45
C THR A 95 5.99 -34.40 24.17
N ASP A 96 6.10 -34.72 22.89
CA ASP A 96 6.55 -36.03 22.41
C ASP A 96 5.71 -37.21 22.93
N ASN A 97 4.41 -36.98 23.18
CA ASN A 97 3.50 -38.02 23.70
C ASN A 97 2.78 -38.71 22.51
N GLN A 98 2.73 -40.06 22.56
CA GLN A 98 2.10 -40.86 21.50
C GLN A 98 1.16 -41.90 22.12
N VAL A 99 -0.12 -41.64 22.08
CA VAL A 99 -1.19 -42.46 22.61
C VAL A 99 -2.28 -42.70 21.56
N GLN A 100 -3.31 -43.41 21.82
CA GLN A 100 -4.34 -43.72 20.82
C GLN A 100 -5.17 -42.48 20.45
N GLN A 101 -5.55 -41.67 21.43
CA GLN A 101 -6.35 -40.45 21.22
C GLN A 101 -5.97 -39.43 22.33
N GLY A 102 -6.00 -38.13 22.01
CA GLY A 102 -5.69 -37.08 22.96
C GLY A 102 -4.25 -37.15 23.46
N GLY A 103 -3.29 -36.81 22.61
CA GLY A 103 -1.86 -36.92 22.90
C GLY A 103 -1.44 -36.35 24.25
N ALA A 104 -1.94 -35.17 24.61
CA ALA A 104 -1.77 -34.59 25.92
C ALA A 104 -2.89 -35.02 26.87
N VAL A 105 -4.14 -34.70 26.55
CA VAL A 105 -5.30 -34.93 27.40
C VAL A 105 -6.42 -35.62 26.63
N PHE A 106 -6.96 -36.67 27.20
CA PHE A 106 -8.22 -37.27 26.80
C PHE A 106 -9.25 -37.08 27.91
N SER A 107 -10.35 -36.38 27.61
CA SER A 107 -11.38 -36.08 28.61
C SER A 107 -12.70 -36.75 28.27
N GLU A 108 -13.25 -37.51 29.21
CA GLU A 108 -14.64 -38.01 29.24
C GLU A 108 -15.40 -37.43 30.45
N MET A 109 -15.05 -36.25 30.91
CA MET A 109 -15.69 -35.59 32.03
C MET A 109 -16.77 -34.62 31.60
N ARG A 110 -17.81 -34.43 32.41
CA ARG A 110 -18.81 -33.37 32.20
C ARG A 110 -18.41 -32.00 32.77
N GLY A 111 -17.45 -31.92 33.66
CA GLY A 111 -17.08 -30.73 34.41
C GLY A 111 -16.28 -29.70 33.63
N ARG A 112 -15.36 -29.05 34.33
CA ARG A 112 -14.55 -27.95 33.81
C ARG A 112 -13.08 -28.35 33.56
N LEU A 113 -12.57 -28.10 32.35
CA LEU A 113 -11.16 -28.22 31.99
C LEU A 113 -10.60 -26.85 31.70
N VAL A 114 -9.51 -26.46 32.38
CA VAL A 114 -8.76 -25.23 32.12
C VAL A 114 -7.31 -25.58 31.79
N MET A 115 -6.80 -25.01 30.72
CA MET A 115 -5.39 -25.03 30.33
C MET A 115 -4.93 -23.62 30.10
N ASP A 116 -4.02 -23.10 30.92
CA ASP A 116 -3.53 -21.73 30.86
C ASP A 116 -2.00 -21.72 30.82
N ARG A 117 -1.41 -21.01 29.84
CA ARG A 117 0.03 -20.98 29.58
C ARG A 117 0.62 -22.37 29.40
N CYS A 118 -0.14 -23.25 28.71
CA CYS A 118 0.30 -24.60 28.40
C CYS A 118 0.91 -24.69 27.00
N MET A 119 1.89 -25.58 26.86
CA MET A 119 2.49 -25.94 25.60
C MET A 119 2.23 -27.41 25.28
N ILE A 120 1.52 -27.67 24.17
CA ILE A 120 1.19 -29.01 23.68
C ILE A 120 1.85 -29.16 22.31
N THR A 121 2.88 -30.01 22.24
CA THR A 121 3.69 -30.10 21.04
C THR A 121 4.10 -31.52 20.70
N ASN A 122 4.31 -31.76 19.38
CA ASN A 122 4.88 -33.02 18.89
C ASN A 122 4.09 -34.29 19.27
N CYS A 123 2.78 -34.21 19.44
CA CYS A 123 1.94 -35.37 19.73
C CYS A 123 1.55 -36.05 18.40
N ASN A 124 2.31 -37.05 17.97
CA ASN A 124 2.11 -37.71 16.67
C ASN A 124 1.31 -39.01 16.80
N LEU A 125 0.03 -38.99 16.44
CA LEU A 125 -0.88 -40.12 16.45
C LEU A 125 -1.29 -40.60 15.05
N GLN A 126 -0.64 -40.15 14.03
CA GLN A 126 -1.02 -40.39 12.63
C GLN A 126 -0.92 -41.88 12.22
N SER A 127 -0.01 -42.62 12.81
CA SER A 127 0.13 -44.08 12.59
C SER A 127 -0.87 -44.91 13.38
N VAL A 128 -1.66 -44.31 14.28
CA VAL A 128 -2.63 -45.00 15.15
C VAL A 128 -4.00 -44.96 14.49
N ALA A 129 -4.51 -46.10 14.02
CA ALA A 129 -5.83 -46.22 13.41
C ALA A 129 -6.95 -45.67 14.31
N ASN A 130 -7.89 -44.95 13.69
CA ASN A 130 -9.04 -44.35 14.37
C ASN A 130 -8.68 -43.33 15.47
N SER A 131 -7.50 -42.70 15.39
CA SER A 131 -7.11 -41.65 16.35
C SER A 131 -7.79 -40.32 16.06
N ASN A 132 -8.20 -39.61 17.12
CA ASN A 132 -8.74 -38.24 17.07
C ASN A 132 -8.06 -37.39 18.15
N GLY A 133 -8.01 -36.05 17.93
CA GLY A 133 -7.42 -35.12 18.88
C GLY A 133 -5.93 -35.36 19.07
N GLY A 134 -5.09 -34.96 18.13
CA GLY A 134 -3.65 -35.16 18.22
C GLY A 134 -3.06 -34.60 19.52
N GLY A 135 -3.40 -33.37 19.87
CA GLY A 135 -3.09 -32.74 21.13
C GLY A 135 -4.17 -33.08 22.20
N LEU A 136 -5.41 -32.70 21.93
CA LEU A 136 -6.52 -32.82 22.87
C LEU A 136 -7.72 -33.57 22.28
N GLN A 137 -8.23 -34.56 22.96
CA GLN A 137 -9.50 -35.20 22.66
C GLN A 137 -10.47 -34.95 23.82
N ILE A 138 -11.59 -34.28 23.54
CA ILE A 138 -12.58 -33.87 24.55
C ILE A 138 -13.94 -34.45 24.19
N LEU A 139 -14.48 -35.28 25.03
CA LEU A 139 -15.80 -35.91 24.89
C LEU A 139 -16.74 -35.42 25.99
N GLY A 140 -17.76 -34.65 25.64
CA GLY A 140 -18.85 -34.28 26.56
C GLY A 140 -18.40 -33.37 27.71
N ILE A 141 -18.10 -32.12 27.47
CA ILE A 141 -17.64 -31.14 28.47
C ILE A 141 -18.67 -30.04 28.69
N GLU A 142 -18.81 -29.54 29.92
CA GLU A 142 -19.61 -28.37 30.26
C GLU A 142 -18.83 -27.06 30.02
N SER A 143 -17.54 -27.05 30.42
CA SER A 143 -16.68 -25.88 30.23
C SER A 143 -15.26 -26.28 29.85
N PHE A 144 -14.79 -25.82 28.71
CA PHE A 144 -13.40 -25.93 28.29
C PHE A 144 -12.80 -24.53 28.03
N VAL A 145 -11.68 -24.26 28.69
CA VAL A 145 -10.92 -23.03 28.52
C VAL A 145 -9.47 -23.36 28.17
N LEU A 146 -9.02 -22.93 27.01
CA LEU A 146 -7.62 -22.93 26.59
C LEU A 146 -7.20 -21.50 26.41
N LYS A 147 -6.23 -21.02 27.18
CA LYS A 147 -5.79 -19.61 27.01
C LYS A 147 -4.28 -19.46 27.16
N ASN A 148 -3.73 -18.42 26.54
CA ASN A 148 -2.30 -18.09 26.57
C ASN A 148 -1.41 -19.31 26.22
N SER A 149 -1.89 -20.21 25.36
CA SER A 149 -1.33 -21.54 25.17
C SER A 149 -0.93 -21.80 23.71
N THR A 150 -0.08 -22.81 23.53
CA THR A 150 0.37 -23.26 22.21
C THR A 150 -0.03 -24.71 21.98
N VAL A 151 -0.69 -25.01 20.84
CA VAL A 151 -0.93 -26.34 20.32
C VAL A 151 -0.26 -26.44 18.96
N ARG A 152 0.88 -27.11 18.88
CA ARG A 152 1.71 -27.08 17.67
C ARG A 152 2.27 -28.44 17.29
N ASN A 153 2.35 -28.72 16.00
CA ASN A 153 2.97 -29.93 15.43
C ASN A 153 2.36 -31.23 16.03
N CYS A 154 1.04 -31.25 16.20
CA CYS A 154 0.30 -32.43 16.61
C CYS A 154 -0.36 -33.05 15.38
N SER A 155 -0.39 -34.40 15.31
CA SER A 155 -0.94 -35.10 14.13
C SER A 155 -1.80 -36.29 14.49
N VAL A 156 -2.82 -36.60 13.64
CA VAL A 156 -3.84 -37.60 13.91
C VAL A 156 -4.35 -38.25 12.63
N ALA A 157 -4.77 -39.54 12.74
CA ALA A 157 -5.28 -40.28 11.59
C ALA A 157 -6.72 -39.87 11.18
N GLN A 158 -7.49 -39.23 12.03
CA GLN A 158 -8.83 -38.78 11.66
C GLN A 158 -9.00 -37.27 11.84
N ARG A 159 -9.57 -36.78 12.97
CA ARG A 159 -10.02 -35.39 13.10
C ARG A 159 -9.35 -34.67 14.26
N GLY A 160 -9.16 -33.36 14.08
CA GLY A 160 -8.58 -32.47 15.07
C GLY A 160 -7.12 -32.77 15.33
N GLY A 161 -6.24 -32.44 14.39
CA GLY A 161 -4.80 -32.61 14.55
C GLY A 161 -4.29 -31.98 15.85
N GLY A 162 -4.73 -30.75 16.13
CA GLY A 162 -4.53 -30.09 17.43
C GLY A 162 -5.58 -30.53 18.47
N ILE A 163 -6.84 -30.22 18.21
CA ILE A 163 -7.95 -30.36 19.16
C ILE A 163 -9.15 -30.97 18.47
N ASN A 164 -9.69 -32.07 19.05
CA ASN A 164 -10.99 -32.60 18.66
C ASN A 164 -11.96 -32.51 19.83
N ILE A 165 -13.15 -31.93 19.61
CA ILE A 165 -14.19 -31.79 20.60
C ILE A 165 -15.46 -32.49 20.07
N GLU A 166 -15.93 -33.49 20.79
CA GLU A 166 -17.20 -34.18 20.53
C GLU A 166 -18.11 -33.99 21.69
N ASN A 167 -19.16 -33.20 21.56
CA ASN A 167 -20.11 -33.02 22.64
C ASN A 167 -21.21 -34.07 22.56
N ASN A 168 -20.98 -35.20 23.17
CA ASN A 168 -21.83 -36.39 23.16
C ASN A 168 -22.41 -36.70 24.55
N ILE A 169 -22.81 -35.68 25.30
CA ILE A 169 -23.46 -35.88 26.61
C ILE A 169 -24.86 -36.43 26.36
N ASN A 170 -25.03 -37.72 26.56
CA ASN A 170 -26.32 -38.38 26.40
C ASN A 170 -27.16 -38.22 27.68
N THR A 171 -28.07 -37.27 27.68
CA THR A 171 -29.01 -36.99 28.76
C THR A 171 -30.34 -36.56 28.19
N ASN A 172 -31.41 -36.69 28.93
CA ASN A 172 -32.72 -36.18 28.54
C ASN A 172 -32.87 -34.66 28.76
N GLU A 173 -31.88 -34.02 29.36
CA GLU A 173 -31.87 -32.60 29.65
C GLU A 173 -31.03 -31.83 28.60
N ILE A 174 -31.33 -30.55 28.42
CA ILE A 174 -30.52 -29.66 27.57
C ILE A 174 -29.20 -29.36 28.29
N VAL A 175 -28.08 -29.79 27.71
CA VAL A 175 -26.76 -29.49 28.20
C VAL A 175 -26.20 -28.32 27.39
N ARG A 176 -25.69 -27.29 28.08
CA ARG A 176 -24.98 -26.19 27.50
C ARG A 176 -23.48 -26.33 27.74
N SER A 177 -22.71 -26.32 26.65
CA SER A 177 -21.26 -26.39 26.69
C SER A 177 -20.65 -25.04 26.30
N SER A 178 -19.77 -24.53 27.16
CA SER A 178 -19.00 -23.32 26.90
C SER A 178 -17.58 -23.71 26.53
N ILE A 179 -17.13 -23.30 25.35
CA ILE A 179 -15.78 -23.53 24.85
C ILE A 179 -15.13 -22.17 24.57
N ARG A 180 -13.99 -21.90 25.23
CA ARG A 180 -13.26 -20.67 25.06
C ARG A 180 -11.79 -20.95 24.76
N ILE A 181 -11.33 -20.50 23.57
CA ILE A 181 -9.93 -20.54 23.17
C ILE A 181 -9.50 -19.09 23.01
N GLU A 182 -8.50 -18.66 23.77
CA GLU A 182 -8.13 -17.26 23.88
C GLU A 182 -6.62 -17.08 23.91
N ASN A 183 -6.10 -16.03 23.25
CA ASN A 183 -4.69 -15.63 23.25
C ASN A 183 -3.74 -16.80 22.93
N SER A 184 -4.10 -17.67 22.00
CA SER A 184 -3.41 -18.93 21.79
C SER A 184 -2.93 -19.12 20.35
N LEU A 185 -1.83 -19.88 20.20
CA LEU A 185 -1.33 -20.32 18.91
C LEU A 185 -1.77 -21.76 18.63
N LEU A 186 -2.39 -21.99 17.48
CA LEU A 186 -2.66 -23.31 16.93
C LEU A 186 -1.96 -23.46 15.59
N ALA A 187 -0.82 -24.16 15.53
CA ALA A 187 0.03 -24.14 14.36
C ALA A 187 0.54 -25.52 13.96
N GLU A 188 0.73 -25.72 12.64
CA GLU A 188 1.37 -26.90 12.07
C GLU A 188 0.74 -28.24 12.50
N ASN A 189 -0.54 -28.22 12.92
CA ASN A 189 -1.25 -29.43 13.28
C ASN A 189 -1.82 -30.11 12.02
N ASN A 190 -1.85 -31.43 12.04
CA ASN A 190 -2.17 -32.25 10.86
C ASN A 190 -3.26 -33.29 11.17
N ALA A 191 -4.29 -33.32 10.33
CA ALA A 191 -5.32 -34.36 10.38
C ALA A 191 -5.50 -35.01 9.01
N THR A 192 -5.76 -36.32 9.00
CA THR A 192 -6.01 -36.99 7.71
C THR A 192 -7.41 -36.71 7.18
N ASP A 193 -8.43 -36.67 8.05
CA ASP A 193 -9.83 -36.51 7.62
C ASP A 193 -10.26 -35.03 7.61
N ALA A 194 -10.31 -34.35 8.77
CA ALA A 194 -10.76 -32.96 8.84
C ALA A 194 -10.26 -32.22 10.10
N GLY A 195 -10.22 -30.89 10.05
CA GLY A 195 -9.84 -30.05 11.17
C GLY A 195 -8.38 -30.22 11.56
N GLY A 196 -7.46 -29.64 10.77
CA GLY A 196 -6.03 -29.68 11.06
C GLY A 196 -5.73 -29.14 12.46
N ALA A 197 -6.18 -27.91 12.76
CA ALA A 197 -6.08 -27.37 14.11
C ALA A 197 -7.23 -27.82 15.01
N ILE A 198 -8.48 -27.56 14.61
CA ILE A 198 -9.66 -27.81 15.45
C ILE A 198 -10.74 -28.52 14.64
N ALA A 199 -11.25 -29.63 15.19
CA ALA A 199 -12.49 -30.25 14.74
C ALA A 199 -13.52 -30.28 15.87
N ILE A 200 -14.78 -29.96 15.55
CA ILE A 200 -15.86 -29.94 16.55
C ILE A 200 -17.06 -30.69 15.99
N LYS A 201 -17.53 -31.66 16.70
CA LYS A 201 -18.74 -32.41 16.40
C LYS A 201 -19.76 -32.28 17.53
N ASN A 202 -20.91 -31.72 17.24
CA ASN A 202 -22.03 -31.66 18.17
C ASN A 202 -23.25 -32.40 17.58
N ALA A 203 -23.32 -33.71 17.82
CA ALA A 203 -24.25 -34.59 17.10
C ALA A 203 -25.57 -34.85 17.84
N LEU A 204 -25.66 -34.57 19.14
CA LEU A 204 -26.83 -34.90 19.95
C LEU A 204 -27.79 -33.72 20.05
N SER A 205 -29.10 -34.00 19.92
CA SER A 205 -30.16 -32.98 19.84
C SER A 205 -30.30 -32.10 21.10
N ASN A 206 -29.80 -32.57 22.25
CA ASN A 206 -29.91 -31.84 23.51
C ASN A 206 -28.64 -31.06 23.90
N ASN A 207 -27.61 -31.04 23.06
CA ASN A 207 -26.36 -30.35 23.36
C ASN A 207 -26.27 -29.01 22.60
N ILE A 208 -26.33 -27.94 23.34
CA ILE A 208 -26.12 -26.58 22.84
C ILE A 208 -24.68 -26.15 23.13
N MET A 209 -23.97 -25.72 22.14
CA MET A 209 -22.59 -25.30 22.24
C MET A 209 -22.46 -23.80 22.01
N ASP A 210 -21.76 -23.11 22.90
CA ASP A 210 -21.29 -21.75 22.70
C ASP A 210 -19.76 -21.73 22.66
N MET A 211 -19.21 -21.44 21.48
CA MET A 211 -17.78 -21.44 21.24
C MET A 211 -17.27 -20.04 20.96
N GLN A 212 -16.20 -19.68 21.61
CA GLN A 212 -15.49 -18.42 21.41
C GLN A 212 -14.01 -18.70 21.11
N ILE A 213 -13.52 -18.18 20.00
CA ILE A 213 -12.09 -18.15 19.63
C ILE A 213 -11.70 -16.67 19.55
N ILE A 214 -10.82 -16.23 20.44
CA ILE A 214 -10.53 -14.80 20.63
C ILE A 214 -9.01 -14.57 20.64
N ASN A 215 -8.54 -13.58 19.92
CA ASN A 215 -7.12 -13.24 19.88
C ASN A 215 -6.21 -14.44 19.59
N CYS A 216 -6.55 -15.28 18.63
CA CYS A 216 -5.79 -16.49 18.31
C CYS A 216 -5.13 -16.41 16.94
N THR A 217 -3.92 -16.93 16.84
CA THR A 217 -3.25 -17.21 15.57
C THR A 217 -3.43 -18.69 15.21
N ILE A 218 -4.03 -18.97 14.04
CA ILE A 218 -4.25 -20.31 13.52
C ILE A 218 -3.51 -20.41 12.19
N TRP A 219 -2.34 -21.09 12.18
CA TRP A 219 -1.35 -20.94 11.14
C TRP A 219 -0.77 -22.29 10.67
N LYS A 220 -0.62 -22.45 9.34
CA LYS A 220 0.01 -23.61 8.68
C LYS A 220 -0.53 -24.98 9.14
N ASN A 221 -1.80 -25.07 9.53
CA ASN A 221 -2.41 -26.35 9.80
C ASN A 221 -2.79 -27.06 8.50
N TYR A 222 -2.76 -28.39 8.51
CA TYR A 222 -2.94 -29.21 7.31
C TYR A 222 -4.04 -30.27 7.50
N VAL A 223 -4.79 -30.49 6.40
CA VAL A 223 -5.76 -31.58 6.31
C VAL A 223 -5.64 -32.31 4.97
N LYS A 224 -5.70 -33.65 4.97
CA LYS A 224 -5.53 -34.43 3.75
C LYS A 224 -6.81 -34.63 2.95
N ALA A 225 -8.00 -34.75 3.59
CA ALA A 225 -9.17 -35.26 2.89
C ALA A 225 -10.34 -34.28 2.73
N GLN A 226 -10.86 -33.65 3.78
CA GLN A 226 -12.14 -32.94 3.66
C GLN A 226 -12.00 -31.42 3.63
N GLY A 227 -11.46 -30.77 4.62
CA GLY A 227 -11.35 -29.32 4.70
C GLY A 227 -11.29 -28.81 6.13
N GLY A 228 -11.36 -27.48 6.29
CA GLY A 228 -11.26 -26.84 7.60
C GLY A 228 -9.91 -27.10 8.25
N ALA A 229 -8.82 -26.84 7.55
CA ALA A 229 -7.50 -27.05 8.12
C ALA A 229 -7.30 -26.23 9.41
N ALA A 230 -7.88 -25.04 9.50
CA ALA A 230 -7.93 -24.29 10.74
C ALA A 230 -9.11 -24.74 11.63
N LEU A 231 -10.34 -24.70 11.12
CA LEU A 231 -11.53 -25.04 11.90
C LEU A 231 -12.53 -25.84 11.05
N TYR A 232 -12.96 -26.99 11.54
CA TYR A 232 -13.98 -27.83 10.92
C TYR A 232 -15.16 -28.08 11.86
N ILE A 233 -16.37 -27.69 11.45
CA ILE A 233 -17.62 -27.93 12.18
C ILE A 233 -18.62 -28.63 11.26
N PRO A 234 -18.78 -29.96 11.32
CA PRO A 234 -19.69 -30.70 10.44
C PRO A 234 -21.14 -30.63 10.86
N SER A 235 -21.41 -30.38 12.12
CA SER A 235 -22.79 -30.40 12.70
C SER A 235 -22.87 -29.56 13.97
N ALA A 236 -23.99 -28.88 14.15
CA ALA A 236 -24.33 -28.20 15.39
C ALA A 236 -25.85 -28.21 15.62
N GLN A 237 -26.27 -28.06 16.85
CA GLN A 237 -27.70 -28.04 17.24
C GLN A 237 -28.23 -26.59 17.24
N LYS A 238 -29.55 -26.46 17.08
CA LYS A 238 -30.22 -25.14 17.14
C LYS A 238 -29.91 -24.47 18.48
N GLY A 239 -29.55 -23.19 18.40
CA GLY A 239 -29.15 -22.38 19.55
C GLY A 239 -27.65 -22.45 19.87
N SER A 240 -26.87 -23.27 19.14
CA SER A 240 -25.42 -23.24 19.21
C SER A 240 -24.86 -22.03 18.48
N SER A 241 -23.68 -21.55 18.92
CA SER A 241 -22.97 -20.45 18.31
C SER A 241 -21.46 -20.68 18.23
N VAL A 242 -20.83 -20.06 17.26
CA VAL A 242 -19.38 -19.89 17.19
C VAL A 242 -19.06 -18.43 16.94
N SER A 243 -18.16 -17.87 17.72
CA SER A 243 -17.66 -16.50 17.58
C SER A 243 -16.15 -16.53 17.40
N ILE A 244 -15.66 -15.93 16.34
CA ILE A 244 -14.24 -15.77 15.99
C ILE A 244 -13.98 -14.27 16.02
N VAL A 245 -13.22 -13.82 17.01
CA VAL A 245 -13.04 -12.37 17.25
C VAL A 245 -11.56 -12.04 17.36
N ASN A 246 -11.12 -11.07 16.60
CA ASN A 246 -9.71 -10.65 16.58
C ASN A 246 -8.74 -11.83 16.41
N CYS A 247 -9.00 -12.70 15.43
CA CYS A 247 -8.16 -13.85 15.11
C CYS A 247 -7.42 -13.64 13.78
N THR A 248 -6.23 -14.24 13.68
CA THR A 248 -5.46 -14.36 12.43
C THR A 248 -5.46 -15.82 11.98
N VAL A 249 -6.15 -16.14 10.89
CA VAL A 249 -6.29 -17.47 10.30
C VAL A 249 -5.68 -17.46 8.92
N THR A 250 -4.46 -17.97 8.79
CA THR A 250 -3.69 -17.84 7.53
C THR A 250 -2.80 -19.04 7.25
N GLU A 251 -2.47 -19.25 5.97
CA GLU A 251 -1.60 -20.31 5.47
C GLU A 251 -2.04 -21.74 5.83
N ASN A 252 -3.31 -21.95 6.17
CA ASN A 252 -3.83 -23.28 6.41
C ASN A 252 -4.17 -23.98 5.08
N THR A 253 -3.82 -25.26 4.94
CA THR A 253 -3.94 -25.97 3.68
C THR A 253 -4.71 -27.29 3.77
N ALA A 254 -5.50 -27.58 2.74
CA ALA A 254 -6.18 -28.85 2.59
C ALA A 254 -5.84 -29.49 1.24
N SER A 255 -5.46 -30.77 1.24
CA SER A 255 -5.22 -31.51 0.00
C SER A 255 -6.42 -32.38 -0.37
N GLY A 256 -6.54 -32.69 -1.69
CA GLY A 256 -7.53 -33.58 -2.24
C GLY A 256 -8.70 -32.88 -2.94
N ASN A 257 -9.49 -33.66 -3.68
CA ASN A 257 -10.61 -33.21 -4.52
C ASN A 257 -11.77 -32.54 -3.76
N ARG A 258 -11.64 -32.35 -2.46
CA ARG A 258 -12.64 -31.78 -1.56
C ARG A 258 -12.06 -30.66 -0.67
N GLY A 259 -10.94 -30.07 -1.05
CA GLY A 259 -10.33 -28.93 -0.34
C GLY A 259 -11.30 -27.74 -0.22
N PHE A 260 -12.20 -27.81 0.76
CA PHE A 260 -13.34 -26.91 0.91
C PHE A 260 -13.18 -26.13 2.23
N GLY A 261 -13.14 -24.81 2.15
CA GLY A 261 -12.96 -23.97 3.34
C GLY A 261 -11.70 -24.34 4.13
N CYS A 262 -10.52 -24.21 3.52
CA CYS A 262 -9.25 -24.59 4.16
C CYS A 262 -9.00 -23.83 5.45
N GLY A 263 -9.39 -22.56 5.53
CA GLY A 263 -9.43 -21.79 6.76
C GLY A 263 -10.58 -22.27 7.66
N LEU A 264 -11.79 -21.80 7.38
CA LEU A 264 -12.98 -22.09 8.20
C LEU A 264 -13.98 -22.92 7.40
N CYS A 265 -14.32 -24.12 7.84
CA CYS A 265 -15.26 -25.02 7.17
C CYS A 265 -16.48 -25.33 8.05
N PHE A 266 -17.65 -24.93 7.55
CA PHE A 266 -18.95 -25.21 8.14
C PHE A 266 -19.67 -26.26 7.27
N TRP A 267 -19.33 -27.53 7.49
CA TRP A 267 -19.76 -28.65 6.67
C TRP A 267 -21.00 -29.31 7.22
N LYS A 268 -21.80 -29.90 6.35
CA LYS A 268 -22.98 -30.69 6.70
C LYS A 268 -22.75 -32.18 6.37
N GLU A 269 -22.69 -33.07 7.32
CA GLU A 269 -22.46 -34.49 7.09
C GLU A 269 -23.69 -35.26 6.56
N ASN A 270 -24.90 -34.83 6.89
CA ASN A 270 -26.16 -35.48 6.48
C ASN A 270 -27.19 -34.43 6.05
N ASP A 271 -28.24 -34.85 5.30
CA ASP A 271 -29.28 -33.99 4.74
C ASP A 271 -30.16 -33.22 5.76
N ASN A 272 -29.91 -33.35 7.03
CA ASN A 272 -30.61 -32.58 8.02
C ASN A 272 -29.94 -31.23 8.30
N THR A 273 -30.73 -30.21 8.31
CA THR A 273 -30.57 -28.77 8.45
C THR A 273 -29.67 -28.23 9.57
N SER A 274 -28.84 -29.05 10.22
CA SER A 274 -28.25 -28.72 11.53
C SER A 274 -27.19 -27.61 11.54
N THR A 275 -26.37 -27.46 10.48
CA THR A 275 -25.37 -26.36 10.48
C THR A 275 -25.96 -25.01 10.08
N GLN A 276 -27.12 -24.99 9.46
CA GLN A 276 -27.88 -23.76 9.23
C GLN A 276 -28.38 -23.12 10.53
N LEU A 277 -28.48 -23.92 11.57
CA LEU A 277 -28.94 -23.47 12.89
C LEU A 277 -27.81 -22.97 13.80
N LEU A 278 -26.55 -23.12 13.37
CA LEU A 278 -25.37 -22.59 14.06
C LEU A 278 -25.24 -21.12 13.73
N VAL A 279 -25.28 -20.26 14.72
CA VAL A 279 -25.00 -18.83 14.56
C VAL A 279 -23.49 -18.62 14.50
N LYS A 280 -22.99 -18.04 13.40
CA LYS A 280 -21.58 -17.77 13.15
C LYS A 280 -21.32 -16.28 13.23
N ARG A 281 -20.38 -15.87 14.05
CA ARG A 281 -19.93 -14.49 14.21
C ARG A 281 -18.44 -14.41 13.93
N ILE A 282 -18.03 -13.57 12.97
CA ILE A 282 -16.63 -13.38 12.62
C ILE A 282 -16.38 -11.86 12.63
N TYR A 283 -15.67 -11.41 13.63
CA TYR A 283 -15.47 -9.99 13.89
C TYR A 283 -13.99 -9.64 14.00
N ASN A 284 -13.59 -8.48 13.47
CA ASN A 284 -12.23 -7.96 13.59
C ASN A 284 -11.14 -8.98 13.25
N SER A 285 -11.38 -9.91 12.34
CA SER A 285 -10.48 -11.05 12.11
C SER A 285 -9.85 -10.97 10.71
N ILE A 286 -8.71 -11.63 10.54
CA ILE A 286 -8.04 -11.84 9.26
C ILE A 286 -8.16 -13.32 8.92
N VAL A 287 -8.81 -13.64 7.81
CA VAL A 287 -8.99 -15.01 7.29
C VAL A 287 -8.57 -15.01 5.83
N GLU A 288 -7.29 -15.28 5.57
CA GLU A 288 -6.74 -15.17 4.23
C GLU A 288 -5.62 -16.15 3.95
N SER A 289 -5.23 -16.27 2.70
CA SER A 289 -4.11 -17.12 2.26
C SER A 289 -4.25 -18.58 2.68
N ASN A 290 -5.48 -19.04 2.92
CA ASN A 290 -5.77 -20.46 3.19
C ASN A 290 -6.06 -21.12 1.83
N MET A 291 -5.33 -22.19 1.48
CA MET A 291 -5.27 -22.69 0.11
C MET A 291 -5.50 -24.20 0.00
N THR A 292 -5.95 -24.61 -1.18
CA THR A 292 -5.95 -26.03 -1.56
C THR A 292 -4.57 -26.48 -2.06
N ASP A 293 -4.15 -27.68 -1.67
CA ASP A 293 -2.91 -28.33 -2.11
C ASP A 293 -3.21 -29.54 -2.99
N PRO A 294 -2.62 -29.73 -4.20
CA PRO A 294 -1.56 -28.90 -4.80
C PRO A 294 -2.05 -27.75 -5.69
N GLN A 295 -3.37 -27.51 -5.82
CA GLN A 295 -3.90 -26.55 -6.79
C GLN A 295 -3.59 -25.08 -6.44
N GLY A 296 -3.23 -24.76 -5.21
CA GLY A 296 -2.92 -23.41 -4.76
C GLY A 296 -4.11 -22.43 -4.87
N GLN A 297 -5.34 -22.95 -4.89
CA GLN A 297 -6.54 -22.11 -4.97
C GLN A 297 -6.91 -21.62 -3.58
N SER A 298 -7.23 -20.34 -3.47
CA SER A 298 -7.71 -19.75 -2.23
C SER A 298 -9.00 -20.40 -1.77
N SER A 299 -9.09 -20.75 -0.49
CA SER A 299 -10.20 -21.47 0.12
C SER A 299 -10.36 -21.07 1.58
N ASP A 300 -10.60 -19.78 1.84
CA ASP A 300 -10.57 -19.21 3.19
C ASP A 300 -11.77 -19.63 4.05
N MET A 301 -12.96 -19.64 3.46
CA MET A 301 -14.18 -20.10 4.12
C MET A 301 -14.99 -21.04 3.23
N GLY A 302 -15.64 -22.03 3.83
CA GLY A 302 -16.51 -22.96 3.13
C GLY A 302 -17.81 -23.24 3.84
N PHE A 303 -18.92 -23.16 3.08
CA PHE A 303 -20.27 -23.49 3.53
C PHE A 303 -20.91 -24.49 2.56
N ARG A 304 -21.47 -25.59 3.03
CA ARG A 304 -22.20 -26.51 2.16
C ARG A 304 -23.59 -26.00 1.77
N TYR A 305 -24.02 -24.89 2.30
CA TYR A 305 -25.27 -24.19 2.03
C TYR A 305 -24.95 -22.70 1.86
N THR A 306 -25.90 -21.92 1.38
CA THR A 306 -25.76 -20.47 1.31
C THR A 306 -26.16 -19.88 2.67
N PRO A 307 -25.20 -19.34 3.47
CA PRO A 307 -25.57 -18.68 4.73
C PRO A 307 -26.27 -17.34 4.42
N VAL A 308 -27.09 -16.89 5.36
CA VAL A 308 -27.81 -15.61 5.28
C VAL A 308 -27.17 -14.64 6.25
N GLU A 309 -26.58 -13.57 5.72
CA GLU A 309 -26.01 -12.51 6.56
C GLU A 309 -27.12 -11.81 7.36
N GLY A 310 -26.86 -11.59 8.66
CA GLY A 310 -27.86 -11.04 9.58
C GLY A 310 -28.79 -12.08 10.22
N GLU A 311 -28.78 -13.34 9.77
CA GLU A 311 -29.58 -14.42 10.35
C GLU A 311 -28.70 -15.49 11.02
N ASP A 312 -27.92 -16.24 10.23
CA ASP A 312 -27.06 -17.32 10.73
C ASP A 312 -25.58 -17.01 10.54
N LEU A 313 -25.23 -15.94 9.81
CA LEU A 313 -23.88 -15.45 9.59
C LEU A 313 -23.81 -13.95 9.88
N PHE A 314 -22.87 -13.55 10.72
CA PHE A 314 -22.57 -12.15 11.06
C PHE A 314 -21.08 -11.92 10.85
N ILE A 315 -20.71 -11.10 9.84
CA ILE A 315 -19.33 -10.74 9.55
C ILE A 315 -19.19 -9.23 9.61
N SER A 316 -18.23 -8.71 10.36
CA SER A 316 -17.97 -7.27 10.45
C SER A 316 -16.51 -6.97 10.73
N ASN A 317 -15.99 -5.91 10.12
CA ASN A 317 -14.61 -5.45 10.25
C ASN A 317 -13.58 -6.59 10.06
N THR A 318 -13.85 -7.48 9.10
CA THR A 318 -13.08 -8.71 8.88
C THR A 318 -12.46 -8.69 7.50
N TYR A 319 -11.19 -9.06 7.43
CA TYR A 319 -10.45 -9.21 6.20
C TYR A 319 -10.53 -10.66 5.71
N LEU A 320 -11.22 -10.86 4.59
CA LEU A 320 -11.47 -12.18 3.99
C LEU A 320 -10.77 -12.32 2.65
N GLY A 321 -10.00 -13.36 2.46
CA GLY A 321 -9.42 -13.71 1.18
C GLY A 321 -10.43 -14.13 0.13
N PHE A 322 -9.95 -14.57 -1.03
CA PHE A 322 -10.76 -14.86 -2.22
C PHE A 322 -11.70 -16.06 -2.12
N GLY A 323 -11.47 -16.94 -1.19
CA GLY A 323 -12.02 -18.26 -1.25
C GLY A 323 -13.22 -18.48 -0.33
N VAL A 324 -14.34 -17.77 -0.53
CA VAL A 324 -15.60 -18.17 0.07
C VAL A 324 -16.28 -19.16 -0.86
N GLN A 325 -16.26 -20.45 -0.52
CA GLN A 325 -16.89 -21.51 -1.29
C GLN A 325 -18.28 -21.79 -0.73
N THR A 326 -19.31 -21.44 -1.49
CA THR A 326 -20.71 -21.72 -1.19
C THR A 326 -21.40 -22.32 -2.42
N GLY A 327 -22.61 -22.84 -2.24
CA GLY A 327 -23.44 -23.22 -3.38
C GLY A 327 -23.87 -22.03 -4.27
N ALA A 328 -23.71 -20.78 -3.79
CA ALA A 328 -23.85 -19.54 -4.52
C ALA A 328 -22.84 -18.50 -4.00
N PRO A 329 -22.43 -17.50 -4.80
CA PRO A 329 -21.50 -16.47 -4.35
C PRO A 329 -22.04 -15.72 -3.12
N LEU A 330 -21.30 -15.73 -2.03
CA LEU A 330 -21.60 -14.91 -0.87
C LEU A 330 -21.15 -13.46 -1.17
N LYS A 331 -22.10 -12.54 -1.22
CA LYS A 331 -21.81 -11.10 -1.25
C LYS A 331 -21.72 -10.62 0.19
N LEU A 332 -20.55 -10.17 0.59
CA LEU A 332 -20.40 -9.47 1.86
C LEU A 332 -20.91 -8.04 1.72
N GLU A 333 -21.67 -7.58 2.70
CA GLU A 333 -22.07 -6.17 2.74
C GLU A 333 -20.85 -5.28 3.00
N THR A 334 -20.57 -4.39 2.07
CA THR A 334 -19.45 -3.43 2.15
C THR A 334 -19.61 -2.40 3.28
N GLY A 335 -20.86 -2.18 3.74
CA GLY A 335 -21.19 -1.25 4.82
C GLY A 335 -20.72 -1.69 6.23
N ASN A 336 -20.33 -2.95 6.41
CA ASN A 336 -19.93 -3.51 7.71
C ASN A 336 -18.40 -3.46 7.97
N GLY A 337 -17.64 -2.67 7.22
CA GLY A 337 -16.18 -2.57 7.36
C GLY A 337 -15.42 -3.83 6.93
N ASN A 338 -16.06 -4.73 6.18
CA ASN A 338 -15.44 -5.94 5.65
C ASN A 338 -14.62 -5.61 4.41
N VAL A 339 -13.46 -6.25 4.29
CA VAL A 339 -12.60 -6.18 3.11
C VAL A 339 -12.44 -7.58 2.54
N SER A 340 -12.66 -7.75 1.23
CA SER A 340 -12.61 -9.07 0.60
C SER A 340 -12.00 -9.04 -0.79
N GLY A 341 -11.51 -10.18 -1.23
CA GLY A 341 -11.07 -10.38 -2.60
C GLY A 341 -9.65 -9.91 -2.90
N TYR A 342 -9.41 -9.48 -4.15
CA TYR A 342 -8.08 -9.14 -4.65
C TYR A 342 -7.38 -8.02 -3.86
N GLU A 343 -8.13 -7.16 -3.25
CA GLU A 343 -7.59 -6.09 -2.41
C GLU A 343 -6.93 -6.65 -1.13
N LEU A 344 -7.33 -7.82 -0.68
CA LEU A 344 -6.95 -8.35 0.62
C LEU A 344 -5.55 -8.93 0.68
N SER A 345 -5.10 -9.64 -0.33
CA SER A 345 -3.72 -10.17 -0.38
C SER A 345 -2.67 -9.06 -0.31
N ARG A 346 -3.10 -7.82 -0.50
CA ARG A 346 -2.28 -6.61 -0.44
C ARG A 346 -2.57 -5.74 0.79
N LEU A 347 -3.75 -5.83 1.41
CA LEU A 347 -4.25 -4.92 2.44
C LEU A 347 -4.35 -5.55 3.84
N SER A 348 -4.19 -6.87 3.99
CA SER A 348 -4.30 -7.53 5.30
C SER A 348 -3.30 -6.99 6.33
N GLY A 349 -2.19 -6.44 5.83
CA GLY A 349 -1.18 -5.88 6.69
C GLY A 349 -0.36 -6.92 7.47
N LEU A 350 -0.47 -8.21 7.15
CA LEU A 350 0.39 -9.23 7.75
C LEU A 350 1.82 -9.13 7.20
N VAL A 351 2.80 -9.32 8.08
CA VAL A 351 4.20 -9.46 7.67
C VAL A 351 4.39 -10.73 6.84
N SER A 352 5.25 -10.72 5.82
CA SER A 352 5.50 -11.89 4.97
C SER A 352 6.34 -12.96 5.68
N SER A 353 7.21 -12.56 6.59
CA SER A 353 8.03 -13.48 7.40
C SER A 353 7.25 -14.10 8.56
N THR A 354 6.03 -14.60 8.28
CA THR A 354 5.11 -15.18 9.28
C THR A 354 5.79 -16.24 10.14
N GLU A 355 6.62 -17.10 9.56
CA GLU A 355 7.33 -18.16 10.25
C GLU A 355 8.32 -17.65 11.29
N GLU A 356 9.08 -16.60 10.97
CA GLU A 356 9.99 -15.96 11.93
C GLU A 356 9.24 -15.46 13.15
N TYR A 357 8.13 -14.75 12.92
CA TYR A 357 7.34 -14.18 14.01
C TYR A 357 6.61 -15.24 14.82
N VAL A 358 6.06 -16.28 14.20
CA VAL A 358 5.45 -17.40 14.92
C VAL A 358 6.49 -18.11 15.79
N ASN A 359 7.70 -18.33 15.27
CA ASN A 359 8.76 -18.97 16.05
C ASN A 359 9.28 -18.08 17.20
N ARG A 360 9.29 -16.76 17.01
CA ARG A 360 9.82 -15.80 18.00
C ARG A 360 8.81 -15.43 19.09
N GLN A 361 7.51 -15.28 18.73
CA GLN A 361 6.50 -14.72 19.64
C GLN A 361 5.15 -15.41 19.62
N ASN A 362 5.03 -16.57 18.96
CA ASN A 362 3.79 -17.34 18.83
C ASN A 362 2.61 -16.59 18.16
N SER A 363 2.88 -15.55 17.40
CA SER A 363 1.84 -14.73 16.76
C SER A 363 2.38 -14.06 15.49
N ILE A 364 1.49 -13.54 14.68
CA ILE A 364 1.83 -12.82 13.44
C ILE A 364 1.39 -11.35 13.60
N PRO A 365 2.35 -10.39 13.68
CA PRO A 365 2.01 -8.98 13.79
C PRO A 365 1.57 -8.40 12.44
N LEU A 366 0.97 -7.22 12.51
CA LEU A 366 0.73 -6.35 11.36
C LEU A 366 1.98 -5.56 11.01
N PHE A 367 2.17 -5.18 9.76
CA PHE A 367 3.25 -4.26 9.43
C PHE A 367 2.89 -2.80 9.75
N PRO A 368 3.86 -1.90 9.89
CA PRO A 368 3.61 -0.53 10.31
C PRO A 368 2.69 0.24 9.34
N ASN A 369 1.86 1.13 9.89
CA ASN A 369 1.02 2.08 9.15
C ASN A 369 -0.02 1.43 8.19
N CYS A 370 -0.30 0.13 8.32
CA CYS A 370 -1.34 -0.52 7.53
C CYS A 370 -2.75 -0.19 8.04
N ASP A 371 -3.75 -0.30 7.16
CA ASP A 371 -5.14 -0.01 7.53
C ASP A 371 -5.70 -0.96 8.59
N ALA A 372 -5.20 -2.19 8.63
CA ALA A 372 -5.60 -3.21 9.58
C ALA A 372 -5.39 -2.81 11.06
N LEU A 373 -4.48 -1.85 11.33
CA LEU A 373 -4.22 -1.34 12.68
C LEU A 373 -5.40 -0.57 13.30
N THR A 374 -6.32 -0.06 12.49
CA THR A 374 -7.45 0.77 12.96
C THR A 374 -8.80 0.37 12.36
N ALA A 375 -8.83 -0.74 11.63
CA ALA A 375 -10.05 -1.17 10.92
C ALA A 375 -11.05 -1.94 11.78
N GLY A 376 -10.64 -2.45 12.94
CA GLY A 376 -11.49 -3.19 13.86
C GLY A 376 -12.41 -2.28 14.67
N LYS A 377 -13.52 -2.84 15.16
CA LYS A 377 -14.48 -2.16 16.02
C LYS A 377 -14.25 -2.57 17.48
N ALA A 378 -13.92 -1.61 18.32
CA ALA A 378 -13.55 -1.80 19.72
C ALA A 378 -14.67 -2.49 20.55
N SER A 379 -15.94 -2.17 20.26
CA SER A 379 -17.07 -2.71 21.05
C SER A 379 -17.16 -4.22 21.05
N PHE A 380 -16.73 -4.91 20.00
CA PHE A 380 -16.73 -6.37 19.95
C PHE A 380 -15.82 -7.03 21.00
N LEU A 381 -14.73 -6.38 21.37
CA LEU A 381 -13.83 -6.82 22.42
C LEU A 381 -14.28 -6.33 23.80
N GLN A 382 -14.73 -5.09 23.91
CA GLN A 382 -15.21 -4.49 25.14
C GLN A 382 -16.41 -5.26 25.71
N ASP A 383 -17.34 -5.69 24.85
CA ASP A 383 -18.49 -6.53 25.23
C ASP A 383 -18.07 -7.90 25.78
N LEU A 384 -16.88 -8.39 25.42
CA LEU A 384 -16.29 -9.64 25.90
C LEU A 384 -15.35 -9.43 27.11
N GLY A 385 -15.14 -8.20 27.56
CA GLY A 385 -14.21 -7.85 28.62
C GLY A 385 -12.73 -8.02 28.25
N ILE A 386 -12.40 -7.95 26.95
CA ILE A 386 -11.04 -8.13 26.43
C ILE A 386 -10.39 -6.76 26.20
N ASN A 387 -9.23 -6.56 26.80
CA ASN A 387 -8.44 -5.33 26.71
C ASN A 387 -6.98 -5.54 26.28
N THR A 388 -6.56 -6.79 26.06
CA THR A 388 -5.23 -7.14 25.57
C THR A 388 -5.31 -7.98 24.30
N ASP A 389 -4.21 -8.02 23.56
CA ASP A 389 -4.04 -8.87 22.37
C ASP A 389 -3.49 -10.28 22.75
N GLN A 390 -3.20 -11.11 21.75
CA GLN A 390 -2.69 -12.47 21.95
C GLN A 390 -1.40 -12.53 22.78
N ILE A 391 -0.54 -11.56 22.69
CA ILE A 391 0.77 -11.53 23.35
C ILE A 391 0.82 -10.60 24.57
N GLY A 392 -0.34 -10.08 24.99
CA GLY A 392 -0.50 -9.31 26.22
C GLY A 392 -0.35 -7.79 26.08
N ASN A 393 -0.17 -7.26 24.86
CA ASN A 393 -0.19 -5.81 24.66
C ASN A 393 -1.59 -5.26 24.90
N ILE A 394 -1.65 -4.06 25.49
CA ILE A 394 -2.92 -3.34 25.67
C ILE A 394 -3.45 -2.91 24.29
N ARG A 395 -4.71 -3.25 24.01
CA ARG A 395 -5.39 -2.80 22.81
C ARG A 395 -5.77 -1.33 22.89
N SER A 396 -5.49 -0.60 21.82
CA SER A 396 -5.98 0.76 21.68
C SER A 396 -7.47 0.73 21.31
N PHE A 397 -8.26 1.53 22.02
CA PHE A 397 -9.68 1.70 21.71
C PHE A 397 -10.01 3.15 21.33
N GLU A 398 -9.02 3.87 20.85
CA GLU A 398 -9.18 5.25 20.41
C GLU A 398 -10.22 5.35 19.29
N ASN A 399 -11.07 6.35 19.37
CA ASN A 399 -12.15 6.58 18.41
C ASN A 399 -13.09 5.37 18.18
N GLY A 400 -13.14 4.42 19.13
CA GLY A 400 -13.97 3.22 19.02
C GLY A 400 -13.39 2.15 18.06
N THR A 401 -12.13 2.26 17.67
CA THR A 401 -11.44 1.33 16.77
C THR A 401 -10.36 0.51 17.50
N CYS A 402 -9.90 -0.56 16.87
CA CYS A 402 -8.77 -1.39 17.30
C CYS A 402 -8.12 -2.06 16.07
N ALA A 403 -6.99 -2.74 16.26
CA ALA A 403 -6.44 -3.55 15.18
C ALA A 403 -7.32 -4.78 14.90
N VAL A 404 -7.38 -5.19 13.64
CA VAL A 404 -7.94 -6.49 13.26
C VAL A 404 -6.89 -7.59 13.42
N GLY A 405 -7.33 -8.84 13.61
CA GLY A 405 -6.42 -9.96 13.84
C GLY A 405 -5.99 -10.12 15.31
N ALA A 406 -5.07 -11.06 15.51
CA ALA A 406 -4.70 -11.53 16.85
C ALA A 406 -3.83 -10.54 17.64
N VAL A 407 -3.11 -9.67 16.98
CA VAL A 407 -2.12 -8.73 17.58
C VAL A 407 -2.51 -7.29 17.33
N GLU A 408 -2.34 -6.45 18.35
CA GLU A 408 -2.67 -5.01 18.28
C GLU A 408 -1.53 -4.17 17.72
N MET A 409 -0.29 -4.53 18.01
CA MET A 409 0.85 -3.72 17.64
C MET A 409 1.42 -4.12 16.29
N ALA A 410 1.86 -3.11 15.54
CA ALA A 410 2.65 -3.35 14.34
C ALA A 410 4.03 -3.92 14.70
N ALA A 411 4.57 -4.72 13.78
CA ALA A 411 5.99 -5.03 13.79
C ALA A 411 6.81 -3.73 13.71
N THR A 412 7.91 -3.66 14.45
CA THR A 412 8.81 -2.50 14.40
C THR A 412 10.12 -2.90 13.73
N LEU A 413 10.66 -2.02 12.89
CA LEU A 413 12.03 -2.15 12.43
C LEU A 413 12.96 -2.00 13.65
N ASP A 414 13.92 -2.91 13.75
CA ASP A 414 15.02 -2.74 14.68
C ASP A 414 15.91 -1.59 14.15
N PRO A 415 16.03 -0.45 14.88
CA PRO A 415 16.85 0.68 14.42
C PRO A 415 18.30 0.30 14.14
N GLY A 416 18.84 -0.73 14.83
CA GLY A 416 20.18 -1.24 14.59
C GLY A 416 20.34 -2.06 13.32
N LYS A 417 19.25 -2.43 12.66
CA LYS A 417 19.25 -3.24 11.42
C LYS A 417 18.86 -2.44 10.16
N ILE A 418 18.51 -1.16 10.29
CA ILE A 418 18.20 -0.32 9.13
C ILE A 418 19.49 -0.09 8.35
N ASP A 419 19.55 -0.58 7.10
CA ASP A 419 20.73 -0.54 6.25
C ASP A 419 20.61 0.42 5.04
N GLY A 420 19.65 1.34 5.07
CA GLY A 420 19.45 2.34 4.03
C GLY A 420 18.01 2.78 3.88
N SER A 421 17.72 3.46 2.77
CA SER A 421 16.41 4.01 2.48
C SER A 421 16.03 3.86 1.01
N TYR A 422 14.72 3.80 0.74
CA TYR A 422 14.13 4.00 -0.58
C TYR A 422 13.47 5.38 -0.67
N GLN A 423 13.75 6.09 -1.76
CA GLN A 423 12.95 7.20 -2.22
C GLN A 423 11.94 6.65 -3.24
N HIS A 424 10.68 6.52 -2.84
CA HIS A 424 9.64 6.02 -3.73
C HIS A 424 9.10 7.16 -4.60
N ILE A 425 9.42 7.14 -5.88
CA ILE A 425 8.93 8.10 -6.88
C ILE A 425 7.76 7.47 -7.60
N ILE A 426 6.60 8.10 -7.49
CA ILE A 426 5.34 7.55 -8.02
C ILE A 426 4.84 8.44 -9.15
N MET A 427 4.42 7.80 -10.24
CA MET A 427 3.71 8.46 -11.33
C MET A 427 2.23 8.04 -11.33
N TYR A 428 1.34 9.01 -11.47
CA TYR A 428 -0.10 8.80 -11.51
C TYR A 428 -0.74 9.61 -12.64
N GLY A 429 -1.83 9.16 -13.20
CA GLY A 429 -2.54 9.86 -14.27
C GLY A 429 -3.16 8.93 -15.31
N GLN A 430 -3.33 9.47 -16.53
CA GLN A 430 -3.94 8.77 -17.66
C GLN A 430 -2.90 8.09 -18.57
N SER A 431 -3.27 7.80 -19.82
CA SER A 431 -2.44 7.10 -20.82
C SER A 431 -1.03 7.69 -21.00
N LEU A 432 -0.85 9.00 -20.91
CA LEU A 432 0.47 9.63 -20.99
C LEU A 432 1.36 9.31 -19.80
N SER A 433 0.79 9.06 -18.62
CA SER A 433 1.56 8.60 -17.45
C SER A 433 1.99 7.13 -17.56
N THR A 434 1.25 6.33 -18.33
CA THR A 434 1.53 4.90 -18.49
C THR A 434 2.43 4.56 -19.66
N GLY A 435 2.70 5.49 -20.57
CA GLY A 435 3.45 5.20 -21.80
C GLY A 435 2.61 4.48 -22.87
N HIS A 436 1.35 4.87 -23.03
CA HIS A 436 0.46 4.28 -24.02
C HIS A 436 0.97 4.55 -25.46
N GLN A 437 0.97 3.54 -26.31
CA GLN A 437 1.45 3.55 -27.69
C GLN A 437 2.96 3.85 -27.85
N SER A 438 3.78 3.51 -26.86
CA SER A 438 5.22 3.83 -26.80
C SER A 438 6.13 2.69 -27.26
N TRP A 439 5.65 1.76 -28.07
CA TRP A 439 6.50 0.71 -28.63
C TRP A 439 7.55 1.29 -29.62
N PRO A 440 8.80 0.78 -29.60
CA PRO A 440 9.41 -0.21 -28.71
C PRO A 440 9.90 0.40 -27.39
N VAL A 441 10.15 -0.45 -26.39
CA VAL A 441 10.86 -0.03 -25.17
C VAL A 441 12.33 0.28 -25.50
N ILE A 442 12.86 1.35 -24.97
CA ILE A 442 14.24 1.81 -25.19
C ILE A 442 15.08 1.96 -23.92
N SER A 443 14.45 1.96 -22.74
CA SER A 443 15.10 2.01 -21.43
C SER A 443 15.29 0.58 -20.85
N THR A 444 16.05 -0.26 -21.55
CA THR A 444 16.20 -1.68 -21.25
C THR A 444 17.35 -2.01 -20.30
N GLU A 445 18.18 -1.01 -19.97
CA GLU A 445 19.31 -1.18 -19.06
C GLU A 445 18.99 -0.56 -17.68
N ASN A 446 19.38 -1.27 -16.61
CA ASN A 446 19.25 -0.74 -15.27
C ASN A 446 20.28 0.34 -14.98
N VAL A 447 19.86 1.47 -14.46
CA VAL A 447 20.74 2.44 -13.80
C VAL A 447 20.88 2.01 -12.33
N PRO A 448 22.11 1.65 -11.86
CA PRO A 448 22.31 1.16 -10.50
C PRO A 448 21.74 2.10 -9.44
N GLY A 449 21.00 1.53 -8.48
CA GLY A 449 20.27 2.29 -7.45
C GLY A 449 18.78 2.50 -7.78
N ASN A 450 18.34 2.21 -9.01
CA ASN A 450 16.94 2.24 -9.40
C ASN A 450 16.29 0.87 -9.32
N PHE A 451 15.14 0.82 -8.67
CA PHE A 451 14.35 -0.39 -8.43
C PHE A 451 12.88 -0.19 -8.81
N MET A 452 12.18 -1.30 -9.02
CA MET A 452 10.74 -1.37 -9.22
C MET A 452 10.14 -2.50 -8.38
N ILE A 453 8.82 -2.49 -8.21
CA ILE A 453 8.10 -3.57 -7.55
C ILE A 453 7.58 -4.54 -8.62
N GLY A 454 7.99 -5.80 -8.55
CA GLY A 454 7.58 -6.83 -9.50
C GLY A 454 8.35 -6.84 -10.82
N ASP A 455 7.71 -7.38 -11.85
CA ASP A 455 8.35 -7.62 -13.14
C ASP A 455 8.33 -6.41 -14.09
N GLN A 456 7.62 -5.35 -13.72
CA GLN A 456 7.47 -4.14 -14.52
C GLN A 456 7.11 -2.93 -13.63
N VAL A 457 7.31 -1.72 -14.17
CA VAL A 457 7.14 -0.48 -13.41
C VAL A 457 5.67 -0.16 -13.06
N TRP A 458 4.71 -0.77 -13.77
CA TRP A 458 3.26 -0.55 -13.54
C TRP A 458 2.72 -1.51 -12.47
N ILE A 459 1.87 -1.01 -11.59
CA ILE A 459 1.16 -1.85 -10.61
C ILE A 459 0.09 -2.75 -11.25
N ASN A 460 -0.52 -2.28 -12.32
CA ASN A 460 -1.53 -2.98 -13.12
C ASN A 460 -0.92 -3.59 -14.40
N TYR A 461 -1.74 -3.85 -15.41
CA TYR A 461 -1.31 -4.38 -16.71
C TYR A 461 -0.58 -5.72 -16.63
N GLY A 462 -1.04 -6.59 -15.71
CA GLY A 462 -0.53 -7.96 -15.58
C GLY A 462 0.84 -8.05 -14.91
N ASN A 463 1.21 -7.08 -14.08
CA ASN A 463 2.40 -7.21 -13.24
C ASN A 463 2.25 -8.46 -12.37
N LYS A 464 3.21 -9.38 -12.50
CA LYS A 464 3.37 -10.56 -11.66
C LYS A 464 4.44 -10.25 -10.63
N ASN A 465 4.44 -10.97 -9.52
CA ASN A 465 5.45 -10.82 -8.47
C ASN A 465 5.51 -9.38 -7.91
N PHE A 466 4.36 -8.71 -7.78
CA PHE A 466 4.27 -7.37 -7.18
C PHE A 466 4.59 -7.38 -5.66
N ASP A 467 5.22 -8.41 -5.18
CA ASP A 467 5.70 -8.68 -3.83
C ASP A 467 7.23 -8.76 -3.73
N GLU A 468 7.95 -8.41 -4.79
CA GLU A 468 9.41 -8.40 -4.84
C GLU A 468 9.95 -7.07 -5.35
N ILE A 469 11.09 -6.62 -4.80
CA ILE A 469 11.83 -5.47 -5.34
C ILE A 469 12.89 -5.98 -6.33
N LYS A 470 12.85 -5.44 -7.54
CA LYS A 470 13.75 -5.80 -8.65
C LYS A 470 14.47 -4.58 -9.23
N PRO A 471 15.63 -4.75 -9.89
CA PRO A 471 16.26 -3.67 -10.64
C PRO A 471 15.28 -3.08 -11.67
N LEU A 472 15.23 -1.75 -11.76
CA LEU A 472 14.35 -1.07 -12.72
C LEU A 472 14.87 -1.21 -14.14
N ILE A 473 14.07 -1.79 -15.00
CA ILE A 473 14.27 -1.85 -16.45
C ILE A 473 12.95 -1.58 -17.17
N GLY A 474 13.01 -0.97 -18.32
CA GLY A 474 11.86 -0.88 -19.21
C GLY A 474 11.49 -2.27 -19.74
N ASN A 475 10.20 -2.58 -19.72
CA ASN A 475 9.66 -3.84 -20.19
C ASN A 475 8.27 -3.63 -20.79
N VAL A 476 7.86 -4.52 -21.68
CA VAL A 476 6.49 -4.51 -22.20
C VAL A 476 5.56 -5.09 -21.14
N SER A 477 4.42 -4.43 -20.93
CA SER A 477 3.40 -4.92 -20.00
C SER A 477 3.00 -6.36 -20.30
N ALA A 478 3.03 -7.23 -19.28
CA ALA A 478 2.64 -8.63 -19.41
C ALA A 478 1.19 -8.82 -19.87
N ALA A 479 0.30 -7.85 -19.62
CA ALA A 479 -1.07 -7.85 -20.12
C ALA A 479 -1.15 -7.89 -21.65
N PHE A 480 -0.14 -7.37 -22.34
CA PHE A 480 -0.06 -7.33 -23.79
C PHE A 480 0.93 -8.36 -24.37
N ALA A 481 1.68 -9.07 -23.54
CA ALA A 481 2.76 -9.96 -23.97
C ALA A 481 2.32 -11.09 -24.93
N ASN A 482 1.08 -11.53 -24.84
CA ASN A 482 0.51 -12.57 -25.70
C ASN A 482 -0.42 -12.02 -26.79
N ASN A 483 -0.52 -10.71 -26.93
CA ASN A 483 -1.37 -10.08 -27.95
C ASN A 483 -0.56 -9.91 -29.24
N SER A 484 -1.07 -10.43 -30.37
CA SER A 484 -0.45 -10.24 -31.69
C SER A 484 -0.29 -8.77 -32.08
N ASN A 485 -1.11 -7.88 -31.50
CA ASN A 485 -1.07 -6.44 -31.73
C ASN A 485 -0.15 -5.69 -30.73
N ILE A 486 0.62 -6.38 -29.89
CA ILE A 486 1.48 -5.73 -28.90
C ILE A 486 2.46 -4.74 -29.51
N ARG A 487 2.92 -5.02 -30.73
CA ARG A 487 3.85 -4.18 -31.49
C ARG A 487 3.17 -3.11 -32.31
N ASN A 488 1.84 -3.17 -32.41
CA ASN A 488 1.08 -2.18 -33.16
C ASN A 488 0.77 -0.97 -32.27
N ARG A 489 1.34 0.17 -32.57
CA ARG A 489 1.12 1.43 -31.83
C ARG A 489 -0.35 1.81 -31.67
N ASN A 490 -1.21 1.41 -32.61
CA ASN A 490 -2.64 1.70 -32.57
C ASN A 490 -3.41 0.75 -31.65
N ALA A 491 -2.78 -0.33 -31.17
CA ALA A 491 -3.38 -1.30 -30.28
C ALA A 491 -3.24 -0.97 -28.79
N GLY A 492 -2.67 0.19 -28.44
CA GLY A 492 -2.56 0.63 -27.05
C GLY A 492 -1.42 -0.06 -26.28
N THR A 493 -0.34 -0.44 -26.97
CA THR A 493 0.83 -1.08 -26.33
C THR A 493 1.50 -0.15 -25.32
N ILE A 494 1.77 -0.66 -24.12
CA ILE A 494 2.52 0.03 -23.07
C ILE A 494 3.94 -0.55 -23.04
N ALA A 495 4.95 0.30 -23.26
CA ALA A 495 6.36 -0.11 -23.31
C ALA A 495 7.28 0.89 -22.62
N GLU A 496 7.65 1.99 -23.30
CA GLU A 496 8.38 3.10 -22.66
C GLU A 496 7.41 3.99 -21.88
N CYS A 497 7.82 4.57 -20.74
CA CYS A 497 6.99 5.53 -20.02
C CYS A 497 7.84 6.67 -19.43
N PRO A 498 7.25 7.84 -19.15
CA PRO A 498 8.03 8.99 -18.72
C PRO A 498 8.69 8.77 -17.35
N LEU A 499 8.15 7.90 -16.50
CA LEU A 499 8.77 7.60 -15.21
C LEU A 499 10.17 6.98 -15.35
N LEU A 500 10.39 6.13 -16.38
CA LEU A 500 11.71 5.56 -16.66
C LEU A 500 12.76 6.62 -16.94
N GLY A 501 12.46 7.56 -17.84
CA GLY A 501 13.33 8.71 -18.13
C GLY A 501 13.57 9.58 -16.89
N ALA A 502 12.51 9.87 -16.10
CA ALA A 502 12.60 10.73 -14.94
C ALA A 502 13.52 10.14 -13.85
N VAL A 503 13.30 8.90 -13.44
CA VAL A 503 14.08 8.29 -12.34
C VAL A 503 15.51 7.98 -12.76
N ASN A 504 15.74 7.62 -14.02
CA ASN A 504 17.10 7.44 -14.55
C ASN A 504 17.88 8.76 -14.57
N HIS A 505 17.23 9.86 -14.95
CA HIS A 505 17.82 11.20 -14.87
C HIS A 505 18.14 11.60 -13.42
N ILE A 506 17.18 11.41 -12.50
CA ILE A 506 17.34 11.75 -11.09
C ILE A 506 18.51 10.96 -10.49
N GLN A 507 18.57 9.64 -10.72
CA GLN A 507 19.61 8.78 -10.15
C GLN A 507 21.01 9.22 -10.53
N LYS A 508 21.21 9.70 -11.76
CA LYS A 508 22.50 10.21 -12.24
C LYS A 508 22.96 11.49 -11.52
N LYS A 509 22.05 12.19 -10.84
CA LYS A 509 22.32 13.42 -10.07
C LYS A 509 22.41 13.20 -8.57
N LEU A 510 22.02 12.03 -8.06
CA LEU A 510 22.03 11.73 -6.64
C LEU A 510 23.40 11.23 -6.17
N GLN A 511 23.61 11.31 -4.86
CA GLN A 511 24.81 10.74 -4.23
C GLN A 511 24.81 9.22 -4.40
N PRO A 512 25.98 8.61 -4.62
CA PRO A 512 26.11 7.15 -4.66
C PRO A 512 25.51 6.49 -3.42
N GLY A 513 24.79 5.39 -3.62
CA GLY A 513 24.14 4.66 -2.52
C GLY A 513 22.70 5.12 -2.22
N THR A 514 22.19 6.18 -2.87
CA THR A 514 20.77 6.51 -2.79
C THR A 514 19.96 5.55 -3.64
N ASN A 515 18.92 4.94 -3.06
CA ASN A 515 18.03 4.01 -3.76
C ASN A 515 16.73 4.71 -4.14
N ILE A 516 16.31 4.54 -5.39
CA ILE A 516 15.01 4.96 -5.89
C ILE A 516 14.14 3.72 -6.10
N LEU A 517 12.95 3.73 -5.54
CA LEU A 517 11.87 2.80 -5.90
C LEU A 517 10.92 3.54 -6.85
N ALA A 518 10.58 2.97 -7.99
CA ALA A 518 9.75 3.61 -9.00
C ALA A 518 8.48 2.81 -9.27
N THR A 519 7.32 3.46 -9.29
CA THR A 519 6.05 2.79 -9.63
C THR A 519 5.14 3.72 -10.42
N SER A 520 4.61 3.24 -11.54
CA SER A 520 3.52 3.90 -12.28
C SER A 520 2.18 3.28 -11.86
N ALA A 521 1.36 4.06 -11.17
CA ALA A 521 0.03 3.69 -10.72
C ALA A 521 -1.08 4.30 -11.60
N GLY A 522 -0.72 4.85 -12.77
CA GLY A 522 -1.67 5.44 -13.71
C GLY A 522 -2.54 4.41 -14.42
N THR A 523 -3.65 4.89 -14.98
CA THR A 523 -4.61 4.07 -15.74
C THR A 523 -4.96 4.75 -17.05
N SER A 524 -4.76 4.04 -18.18
CA SER A 524 -5.08 4.58 -19.50
C SER A 524 -6.59 4.81 -19.67
N GLY A 525 -6.96 5.90 -20.32
CA GLY A 525 -8.36 6.21 -20.64
C GLY A 525 -9.19 6.64 -19.41
N THR A 526 -8.62 7.46 -18.53
CA THR A 526 -9.29 7.95 -17.32
C THR A 526 -9.32 9.47 -17.22
N SER A 527 -10.45 10.00 -16.75
CA SER A 527 -10.63 11.40 -16.37
C SER A 527 -10.08 11.66 -14.95
N ILE A 528 -9.97 12.93 -14.56
CA ILE A 528 -9.57 13.29 -13.19
C ILE A 528 -10.59 12.79 -12.16
N GLU A 529 -11.86 12.76 -12.51
CA GLU A 529 -12.93 12.22 -11.66
C GLU A 529 -12.77 10.71 -11.43
N GLU A 530 -12.42 9.95 -12.49
CA GLU A 530 -12.17 8.51 -12.38
C GLU A 530 -10.90 8.19 -11.58
N LEU A 531 -9.94 9.09 -11.56
CA LEU A 531 -8.71 8.98 -10.76
C LEU A 531 -8.89 9.42 -9.30
N SER A 532 -9.99 10.09 -8.96
CA SER A 532 -10.23 10.66 -7.64
C SER A 532 -10.70 9.61 -6.63
N LYS A 533 -10.30 9.79 -5.37
CA LYS A 533 -10.67 8.92 -4.24
C LYS A 533 -12.18 8.86 -4.00
N GLU A 534 -12.87 9.95 -4.29
CA GLU A 534 -14.30 10.11 -4.08
C GLU A 534 -15.16 9.40 -5.12
N ASN A 535 -14.56 8.84 -6.16
CA ASN A 535 -15.28 8.06 -7.15
C ASN A 535 -15.46 6.61 -6.69
N GLU A 536 -16.63 6.29 -6.18
CA GLU A 536 -16.98 4.96 -5.68
C GLU A 536 -17.06 3.88 -6.78
N PHE A 537 -17.16 4.28 -8.05
CA PHE A 537 -17.25 3.38 -9.19
C PHE A 537 -15.91 3.07 -9.85
N SER A 538 -14.83 3.71 -9.38
CA SER A 538 -13.49 3.57 -9.94
C SER A 538 -12.53 2.94 -8.94
N THR A 539 -11.73 1.98 -9.41
CA THR A 539 -10.66 1.36 -8.62
C THR A 539 -9.31 2.03 -8.83
N CYS A 540 -9.23 3.14 -9.60
CA CYS A 540 -7.96 3.77 -9.94
C CYS A 540 -7.22 4.30 -8.71
N TYR A 541 -7.92 4.97 -7.79
CA TYR A 541 -7.26 5.50 -6.59
C TYR A 541 -6.76 4.39 -5.66
N SER A 542 -7.43 3.25 -5.60
CA SER A 542 -6.98 2.11 -4.80
C SER A 542 -5.64 1.53 -5.30
N GLN A 543 -5.36 1.64 -6.60
CA GLN A 543 -4.05 1.25 -7.17
C GLN A 543 -2.92 2.13 -6.61
N PHE A 544 -3.15 3.44 -6.48
CA PHE A 544 -2.19 4.35 -5.84
C PHE A 544 -1.98 3.98 -4.36
N SER A 545 -3.05 3.76 -3.61
CA SER A 545 -2.97 3.36 -2.20
C SER A 545 -2.25 2.01 -2.02
N ASN A 546 -2.53 1.04 -2.91
CA ASN A 546 -1.86 -0.25 -2.92
C ASN A 546 -0.36 -0.16 -3.22
N THR A 547 0.04 0.80 -4.08
CA THR A 547 1.45 1.08 -4.36
C THR A 547 2.18 1.54 -3.09
N LEU A 548 1.58 2.45 -2.32
CA LEU A 548 2.16 2.93 -1.06
C LEU A 548 2.25 1.81 -0.03
N LEU A 549 1.18 1.06 0.12
CA LEU A 549 1.11 -0.05 1.08
C LEU A 549 2.16 -1.12 0.79
N GLN A 550 2.28 -1.53 -0.48
CA GLN A 550 3.26 -2.53 -0.88
C GLN A 550 4.70 -2.00 -0.79
N GLY A 551 4.92 -0.73 -1.14
CA GLY A 551 6.21 -0.08 -0.95
C GLY A 551 6.64 -0.04 0.50
N SER A 552 5.74 0.32 1.42
CA SER A 552 5.98 0.31 2.87
C SER A 552 6.33 -1.08 3.38
N LYS A 553 5.55 -2.09 2.97
CA LYS A 553 5.77 -3.49 3.36
C LYS A 553 7.14 -4.00 2.90
N LEU A 554 7.44 -3.86 1.62
CA LEU A 554 8.70 -4.34 1.06
C LEU A 554 9.93 -3.60 1.61
N ALA A 555 9.83 -2.30 1.86
CA ALA A 555 10.89 -1.56 2.52
C ALA A 555 11.14 -2.11 3.93
N PHE A 556 10.08 -2.31 4.71
CA PHE A 556 10.16 -2.91 6.03
C PHE A 556 10.83 -4.30 6.00
N GLU A 557 10.40 -5.19 5.10
CA GLU A 557 10.93 -6.55 4.95
C GLU A 557 12.40 -6.58 4.51
N ASN A 558 12.85 -5.54 3.80
CA ASN A 558 14.25 -5.36 3.40
C ASN A 558 15.07 -4.53 4.41
N ASN A 559 14.57 -4.27 5.61
CA ASN A 559 15.18 -3.42 6.64
C ASN A 559 15.56 -2.01 6.15
N LYS A 560 14.76 -1.43 5.27
CA LYS A 560 14.98 -0.07 4.75
C LYS A 560 13.86 0.86 5.19
N SER A 561 14.22 2.10 5.46
CA SER A 561 13.23 3.17 5.55
C SER A 561 12.71 3.54 4.17
N ILE A 562 11.54 4.16 4.09
CA ILE A 562 10.94 4.60 2.84
C ILE A 562 10.35 6.00 2.99
N SER A 563 10.45 6.80 1.94
CA SER A 563 9.79 8.10 1.83
C SER A 563 9.37 8.35 0.39
N CYS A 564 8.39 9.20 0.18
CA CYS A 564 7.98 9.65 -1.15
C CYS A 564 8.24 11.16 -1.27
N PRO A 565 9.29 11.59 -2.00
CA PRO A 565 9.60 13.01 -2.13
C PRO A 565 8.73 13.72 -3.18
N VAL A 566 8.20 12.97 -4.15
CA VAL A 566 7.47 13.53 -5.30
C VAL A 566 6.43 12.57 -5.84
N ILE A 567 5.32 13.13 -6.31
CA ILE A 567 4.34 12.47 -7.15
C ILE A 567 4.33 13.19 -8.49
N PHE A 568 4.61 12.48 -9.58
CA PHE A 568 4.42 12.97 -10.95
C PHE A 568 2.99 12.72 -11.40
N PHE A 569 2.33 13.72 -11.94
CA PHE A 569 0.93 13.62 -12.36
C PHE A 569 0.74 14.05 -13.81
N MET A 570 0.25 13.13 -14.65
CA MET A 570 0.00 13.39 -16.07
C MET A 570 -1.43 12.98 -16.46
N GLN A 571 -2.34 13.95 -16.43
CA GLN A 571 -3.75 13.76 -16.79
C GLN A 571 -4.36 15.09 -17.26
N GLY A 572 -5.23 15.08 -18.25
CA GLY A 572 -5.94 16.28 -18.75
C GLY A 572 -6.64 16.04 -20.09
N GLU A 573 -5.99 15.38 -21.04
CA GLU A 573 -6.50 15.14 -22.39
C GLU A 573 -7.78 14.32 -22.38
N TYR A 574 -7.87 13.29 -21.51
CA TYR A 574 -9.02 12.41 -21.50
C TYR A 574 -10.30 13.10 -20.99
N ASN A 575 -10.18 14.18 -20.22
CA ASN A 575 -11.33 14.99 -19.85
C ASN A 575 -12.06 15.56 -21.07
N TYR A 576 -11.34 15.88 -22.15
CA TYR A 576 -11.93 16.31 -23.42
C TYR A 576 -12.44 15.15 -24.26
N THR A 577 -11.82 13.97 -24.18
CA THR A 577 -12.13 12.80 -25.02
C THR A 577 -13.37 12.04 -24.51
N SER A 578 -13.50 11.89 -23.20
CA SER A 578 -14.59 11.08 -22.63
C SER A 578 -15.96 11.71 -22.81
N TYR A 579 -16.07 13.01 -22.92
CA TYR A 579 -17.33 13.72 -23.12
C TYR A 579 -18.01 13.39 -24.47
N GLU A 580 -17.26 13.04 -25.50
CA GLU A 580 -17.83 12.72 -26.83
C GLU A 580 -18.31 11.30 -27.00
N ASN A 581 -17.68 10.34 -26.35
CA ASN A 581 -17.82 8.92 -26.71
C ASN A 581 -18.68 8.09 -25.77
N LYS A 582 -19.05 8.63 -24.63
CA LYS A 582 -19.88 7.89 -23.66
C LYS A 582 -21.04 8.79 -23.26
N GLY A 583 -22.22 8.52 -23.79
CA GLY A 583 -23.42 9.06 -23.17
C GLY A 583 -23.27 8.92 -21.64
N MET A 584 -23.65 9.94 -20.87
CA MET A 584 -23.50 9.98 -19.42
C MET A 584 -24.14 8.75 -18.78
N THR A 585 -23.38 7.66 -18.70
CA THR A 585 -23.70 6.54 -17.82
C THR A 585 -23.26 6.92 -16.42
N VAL A 586 -24.10 6.63 -15.45
CA VAL A 586 -23.83 6.84 -14.03
C VAL A 586 -22.42 6.31 -13.69
N GLY A 587 -21.51 7.20 -13.26
CA GLY A 587 -20.11 6.85 -12.93
C GLY A 587 -19.03 7.32 -13.92
N SER A 588 -19.38 7.83 -15.10
CA SER A 588 -18.41 8.35 -16.07
C SER A 588 -18.57 9.87 -16.21
N TYR A 589 -18.01 10.60 -15.26
CA TYR A 589 -17.98 12.06 -15.34
C TYR A 589 -16.63 12.50 -15.88
N SER A 590 -16.62 13.46 -16.79
CA SER A 590 -15.45 14.21 -17.17
C SER A 590 -15.81 15.67 -17.38
N THR A 591 -15.17 16.55 -16.63
CA THR A 591 -15.38 17.98 -16.76
C THR A 591 -14.39 18.59 -17.74
N THR A 592 -14.86 19.53 -18.54
CA THR A 592 -14.02 20.48 -19.28
C THR A 592 -14.06 21.88 -18.66
N ASP A 593 -14.80 22.09 -17.57
CA ASP A 593 -14.80 23.35 -16.83
C ASP A 593 -13.50 23.48 -16.02
N GLY A 594 -12.72 24.53 -16.33
CA GLY A 594 -11.41 24.75 -15.73
C GLY A 594 -11.46 24.96 -14.20
N LYS A 595 -12.53 25.57 -13.68
CA LYS A 595 -12.68 25.81 -12.23
C LYS A 595 -12.98 24.50 -11.50
N LEU A 596 -13.81 23.65 -12.09
CA LEU A 596 -14.14 22.35 -11.52
C LEU A 596 -12.95 21.39 -11.60
N TYR A 597 -12.24 21.39 -12.75
CA TYR A 597 -10.99 20.63 -12.89
C TYR A 597 -9.93 21.06 -11.87
N TYR A 598 -9.74 22.37 -11.67
CA TYR A 598 -8.83 22.92 -10.65
C TYR A 598 -9.18 22.40 -9.25
N LYS A 599 -10.46 22.44 -8.87
CA LYS A 599 -10.93 21.93 -7.60
C LYS A 599 -10.61 20.44 -7.42
N TYR A 600 -10.88 19.62 -8.42
CA TYR A 600 -10.59 18.19 -8.38
C TYR A 600 -9.09 17.90 -8.33
N LEU A 601 -8.27 18.69 -9.04
CA LEU A 601 -6.82 18.56 -8.99
C LEU A 601 -6.27 18.80 -7.59
N LEU A 602 -6.72 19.85 -6.90
CA LEU A 602 -6.31 20.13 -5.51
C LEU A 602 -6.79 19.04 -4.56
N GLN A 603 -8.01 18.58 -4.70
CA GLN A 603 -8.58 17.53 -3.86
C GLN A 603 -7.82 16.21 -4.04
N LEU A 604 -7.57 15.80 -5.26
CA LEU A 604 -6.78 14.60 -5.57
C LEU A 604 -5.36 14.72 -5.01
N LYS A 605 -4.67 15.84 -5.24
CA LYS A 605 -3.34 16.10 -4.69
C LYS A 605 -3.33 15.95 -3.16
N ASN A 606 -4.26 16.59 -2.46
CA ASN A 606 -4.33 16.53 -1.00
C ASN A 606 -4.55 15.08 -0.52
N ASN A 607 -5.48 14.35 -1.13
CA ASN A 607 -5.72 12.95 -0.82
C ASN A 607 -4.47 12.08 -1.01
N MET A 608 -3.71 12.32 -2.08
CA MET A 608 -2.48 11.57 -2.36
C MET A 608 -1.37 11.91 -1.36
N GLN A 609 -1.20 13.19 -1.01
CA GLN A 609 -0.24 13.64 -0.01
C GLN A 609 -0.56 13.07 1.38
N ASP A 610 -1.83 13.08 1.78
CA ASP A 610 -2.29 12.51 3.05
C ASP A 610 -2.08 10.99 3.08
N ALA A 611 -2.32 10.29 1.97
CA ALA A 611 -2.05 8.86 1.88
C ALA A 611 -0.55 8.55 2.02
N VAL A 612 0.33 9.33 1.39
CA VAL A 612 1.79 9.16 1.56
C VAL A 612 2.21 9.36 3.00
N LYS A 613 1.75 10.44 3.65
CA LYS A 613 2.03 10.69 5.07
C LYS A 613 1.57 9.52 5.95
N LYS A 614 0.37 9.02 5.70
CA LYS A 614 -0.21 7.90 6.43
C LYS A 614 0.62 6.62 6.28
N TYR A 615 0.87 6.17 5.04
CA TYR A 615 1.49 4.87 4.81
C TYR A 615 3.00 4.84 5.03
N TYR A 616 3.67 5.98 4.88
CA TYR A 616 5.13 6.06 5.08
C TYR A 616 5.53 6.68 6.42
N GLY A 617 4.57 7.24 7.15
CA GLY A 617 4.86 7.90 8.42
C GLY A 617 5.76 9.12 8.28
N GLN A 618 5.81 9.76 7.09
CA GLN A 618 6.59 10.97 6.85
C GLN A 618 5.80 12.22 7.19
N ASP A 619 6.46 13.21 7.77
CA ASP A 619 5.83 14.49 8.15
C ASP A 619 5.62 15.40 6.94
N ASP A 620 6.60 15.43 6.03
CA ASP A 620 6.58 16.29 4.85
C ASP A 620 5.69 15.72 3.75
N ALA A 621 4.85 16.56 3.15
CA ALA A 621 4.08 16.20 1.97
C ALA A 621 4.99 16.04 0.75
N PRO A 622 4.78 15.05 -0.13
CA PRO A 622 5.49 14.99 -1.40
C PRO A 622 5.15 16.20 -2.28
N LEU A 623 6.16 16.70 -3.02
CA LEU A 623 5.91 17.69 -4.06
C LEU A 623 5.04 17.07 -5.15
N PHE A 624 4.06 17.84 -5.66
CA PHE A 624 3.20 17.40 -6.74
C PHE A 624 3.66 18.06 -8.06
N ILE A 625 4.32 17.28 -8.93
CA ILE A 625 4.79 17.80 -10.22
C ILE A 625 3.81 17.36 -11.29
N THR A 626 3.10 18.35 -11.85
CA THR A 626 2.21 18.17 -12.99
C THR A 626 2.85 18.66 -14.29
N TYR A 627 2.16 18.41 -15.38
CA TYR A 627 2.50 18.95 -16.70
C TYR A 627 1.38 19.88 -17.18
N GLN A 628 1.55 20.47 -18.37
CA GLN A 628 0.43 21.06 -19.07
C GLN A 628 -0.05 20.12 -20.18
N THR A 629 -1.36 19.79 -20.13
CA THR A 629 -2.01 18.89 -21.08
C THR A 629 -1.85 19.36 -22.52
N GLY A 630 -1.77 18.43 -23.48
CA GLY A 630 -1.64 18.72 -24.90
C GLY A 630 -2.86 19.47 -25.46
N ALA A 631 -2.65 20.71 -25.88
CA ALA A 631 -3.74 21.59 -26.30
C ALA A 631 -4.42 21.16 -27.61
N GLN A 632 -3.81 20.28 -28.39
CA GLN A 632 -4.42 19.66 -29.58
C GLN A 632 -5.73 18.93 -29.31
N TYR A 633 -5.92 18.41 -28.08
CA TYR A 633 -7.16 17.75 -27.66
C TYR A 633 -8.21 18.73 -27.13
N THR A 634 -7.79 19.97 -26.84
CA THR A 634 -8.70 20.99 -26.29
C THR A 634 -9.73 21.39 -27.33
N ARG A 635 -11.01 21.37 -26.96
CA ARG A 635 -12.06 21.92 -27.80
C ARG A 635 -12.19 23.40 -27.52
N GLY A 636 -11.83 24.21 -28.50
CA GLY A 636 -11.84 25.64 -28.37
C GLY A 636 -10.46 26.24 -28.03
N THR A 637 -10.43 27.54 -27.83
CA THR A 637 -9.19 28.31 -27.67
C THR A 637 -8.86 28.72 -26.26
N THR A 638 -9.77 28.49 -25.31
CA THR A 638 -9.66 28.97 -23.93
C THR A 638 -8.78 28.07 -23.06
N LEU A 639 -8.49 26.83 -23.47
CA LEU A 639 -7.57 25.91 -22.83
C LEU A 639 -7.93 25.60 -21.36
N GLU A 640 -9.20 25.45 -21.04
CA GLU A 640 -9.72 25.40 -19.66
C GLU A 640 -8.94 24.47 -18.73
N VAL A 641 -8.67 23.21 -19.13
CA VAL A 641 -7.91 22.25 -18.33
C VAL A 641 -6.43 22.64 -18.22
N GLY A 642 -5.80 22.98 -19.34
CA GLY A 642 -4.38 23.39 -19.37
C GLY A 642 -4.11 24.66 -18.57
N MET A 643 -5.02 25.63 -18.59
CA MET A 643 -4.95 26.85 -17.77
C MET A 643 -5.18 26.53 -16.29
N ALA A 644 -6.07 25.59 -15.97
CA ALA A 644 -6.30 25.14 -14.59
C ALA A 644 -5.04 24.50 -13.97
N GLN A 645 -4.32 23.69 -14.75
CA GLN A 645 -3.04 23.09 -14.33
C GLN A 645 -1.97 24.17 -14.08
N LEU A 646 -1.85 25.13 -14.98
CA LEU A 646 -0.91 26.23 -14.85
C LEU A 646 -1.24 27.13 -13.64
N ASN A 647 -2.52 27.48 -13.46
CA ASN A 647 -2.98 28.28 -12.32
C ASN A 647 -2.75 27.53 -10.99
N ALA A 648 -3.01 26.22 -10.93
CA ALA A 648 -2.72 25.43 -9.75
C ALA A 648 -1.25 25.51 -9.35
N SER A 649 -0.33 25.43 -10.31
CA SER A 649 1.12 25.59 -10.06
C SER A 649 1.50 27.02 -9.66
N ASN A 650 0.79 28.02 -10.14
CA ASN A 650 1.10 29.42 -9.81
C ASN A 650 0.57 29.82 -8.41
N GLU A 651 -0.52 29.19 -7.97
CA GLU A 651 -1.22 29.55 -6.73
C GLU A 651 -0.86 28.68 -5.53
N ASN A 652 -0.19 27.53 -5.74
CA ASN A 652 0.16 26.60 -4.67
C ASN A 652 1.67 26.27 -4.72
N GLU A 653 2.36 26.43 -3.61
CA GLU A 653 3.81 26.20 -3.49
C GLU A 653 4.20 24.71 -3.61
N ASP A 654 3.27 23.81 -3.31
CA ASP A 654 3.48 22.36 -3.35
C ASP A 654 3.03 21.72 -4.69
N ILE A 655 2.69 22.55 -5.69
CA ILE A 655 2.42 22.14 -7.08
C ILE A 655 3.38 22.81 -8.02
N VAL A 656 4.04 22.02 -8.87
CA VAL A 656 4.94 22.53 -9.91
C VAL A 656 4.50 22.03 -11.27
N CYS A 657 4.29 22.94 -12.22
CA CYS A 657 4.08 22.61 -13.63
C CYS A 657 5.43 22.47 -14.33
N ALA A 658 5.77 21.27 -14.83
CA ALA A 658 7.04 21.03 -15.51
C ALA A 658 7.10 21.67 -16.94
N GLY A 659 5.97 22.10 -17.47
CA GLY A 659 5.87 22.68 -18.81
C GLY A 659 4.95 21.86 -19.73
N PRO A 660 4.84 22.26 -20.99
CA PRO A 660 3.95 21.61 -21.95
C PRO A 660 4.54 20.29 -22.48
N VAL A 661 3.66 19.40 -22.93
CA VAL A 661 4.07 18.13 -23.55
C VAL A 661 4.27 18.22 -25.06
N TYR A 662 3.76 19.28 -25.73
CA TYR A 662 3.75 19.38 -27.17
C TYR A 662 5.13 19.42 -27.89
N PRO A 663 6.24 19.78 -27.23
CA PRO A 663 7.54 19.77 -27.93
C PRO A 663 8.08 18.33 -28.12
N MET A 664 7.51 17.36 -27.48
CA MET A 664 7.98 15.97 -27.53
C MET A 664 7.54 15.27 -28.81
N THR A 665 8.35 14.32 -29.25
CA THR A 665 8.02 13.53 -30.44
C THR A 665 6.81 12.62 -30.21
N ASP A 666 5.92 12.56 -31.22
CA ASP A 666 4.69 11.79 -31.17
C ASP A 666 4.35 11.12 -32.50
N ARG A 667 3.36 10.23 -32.46
CA ARG A 667 2.83 9.51 -33.62
C ARG A 667 1.32 9.75 -33.83
N GLY A 668 0.84 10.91 -33.48
CA GLY A 668 -0.56 11.32 -33.64
C GLY A 668 -1.38 11.19 -32.36
N GLY A 669 -0.88 11.78 -31.29
CA GLY A 669 -1.60 12.02 -30.06
C GLY A 669 -0.95 11.46 -28.80
N HIS A 670 -0.40 10.26 -28.83
CA HIS A 670 0.47 9.77 -27.78
C HIS A 670 1.93 9.91 -28.21
N LEU A 671 2.80 10.12 -27.25
CA LEU A 671 4.23 10.22 -27.50
C LEU A 671 4.79 8.88 -28.04
N ASP A 672 5.84 8.94 -28.81
CA ASP A 672 6.63 7.77 -29.16
C ASP A 672 7.62 7.43 -28.02
N SER A 673 8.41 6.40 -28.17
CA SER A 673 9.38 5.96 -27.14
C SER A 673 10.38 7.08 -26.78
N ASN A 674 10.91 7.78 -27.78
CA ASN A 674 11.80 8.93 -27.57
C ASN A 674 11.08 10.06 -26.82
N GLY A 675 9.86 10.41 -27.25
CA GLY A 675 9.08 11.49 -26.64
C GLY A 675 8.75 11.22 -25.17
N TYR A 676 8.38 9.99 -24.82
CA TYR A 676 8.15 9.62 -23.42
C TYR A 676 9.42 9.71 -22.57
N ARG A 677 10.54 9.17 -23.06
CA ARG A 677 11.81 9.25 -22.33
C ARG A 677 12.31 10.69 -22.22
N TRP A 678 12.21 11.48 -23.30
CA TRP A 678 12.55 12.89 -23.30
C TRP A 678 11.73 13.69 -22.27
N TYR A 679 10.39 13.52 -22.28
CA TYR A 679 9.55 14.19 -21.29
C TYR A 679 9.85 13.70 -19.86
N GLY A 680 10.15 12.42 -19.70
CA GLY A 680 10.59 11.86 -18.43
C GLY A 680 11.84 12.56 -17.90
N GLU A 681 12.86 12.78 -18.75
CA GLU A 681 14.06 13.50 -18.34
C GLU A 681 13.79 14.98 -18.02
N MET A 682 12.81 15.61 -18.69
CA MET A 682 12.33 16.94 -18.32
C MET A 682 11.70 16.95 -16.91
N LEU A 683 10.87 15.95 -16.56
CA LEU A 683 10.36 15.78 -15.19
C LEU A 683 11.51 15.57 -14.20
N GLY A 684 12.52 14.78 -14.55
CA GLY A 684 13.72 14.55 -13.76
C GLY A 684 14.52 15.83 -13.50
N LYS A 685 14.71 16.67 -14.53
CA LYS A 685 15.32 18.00 -14.41
C LYS A 685 14.56 18.89 -13.43
N VAL A 686 13.23 18.96 -13.56
CA VAL A 686 12.39 19.80 -12.67
C VAL A 686 12.47 19.27 -11.23
N TYR A 687 12.39 17.98 -11.02
CA TYR A 687 12.58 17.36 -9.70
C TYR A 687 13.95 17.73 -9.10
N TYR A 688 15.02 17.62 -9.89
CA TYR A 688 16.37 17.94 -9.42
C TYR A 688 16.47 19.41 -8.99
N LYS A 689 15.95 20.33 -9.81
CA LYS A 689 15.93 21.75 -9.45
C LYS A 689 15.11 22.02 -8.18
N THR A 690 13.89 21.50 -8.10
CA THR A 690 12.96 21.83 -7.01
C THR A 690 13.21 21.04 -5.74
N CYS A 691 13.35 19.71 -5.84
CA CYS A 691 13.47 18.83 -4.66
C CYS A 691 14.90 18.73 -4.12
N ILE A 692 15.93 18.78 -5.00
CA ILE A 692 17.32 18.61 -4.60
C ILE A 692 18.00 19.96 -4.41
N LEU A 693 17.98 20.83 -5.42
CA LEU A 693 18.62 22.15 -5.35
C LEU A 693 17.80 23.18 -4.58
N LYS A 694 16.51 22.92 -4.35
CA LYS A 694 15.54 23.81 -3.69
C LYS A 694 15.40 25.16 -4.42
N GLU A 695 15.50 25.13 -5.75
CA GLU A 695 15.23 26.28 -6.60
C GLU A 695 13.71 26.45 -6.81
N ASP A 696 13.25 27.68 -6.85
CA ASP A 696 11.89 27.99 -7.29
C ASP A 696 11.82 27.84 -8.82
N PHE A 697 11.09 26.85 -9.29
CA PHE A 697 10.92 26.57 -10.71
C PHE A 697 9.54 27.02 -11.19
N LYS A 698 9.52 27.87 -12.21
CA LYS A 698 8.31 28.20 -12.97
C LYS A 698 8.57 27.92 -14.46
N PRO A 699 7.61 27.32 -15.19
CA PRO A 699 7.78 27.14 -16.63
C PRO A 699 7.84 28.48 -17.36
N LEU A 700 8.33 28.48 -18.60
CA LEU A 700 8.27 29.63 -19.46
C LEU A 700 6.80 30.02 -19.73
N GLN A 701 6.34 31.15 -19.20
CA GLN A 701 4.94 31.56 -19.18
C GLN A 701 4.77 33.07 -19.18
N PRO A 702 3.66 33.60 -19.74
CA PRO A 702 3.38 35.05 -19.69
C PRO A 702 3.05 35.53 -18.28
N ILE A 703 3.47 36.74 -17.94
CA ILE A 703 3.13 37.43 -16.69
C ILE A 703 2.35 38.74 -16.91
N GLU A 704 2.54 39.34 -18.06
CA GLU A 704 1.91 40.63 -18.38
C GLU A 704 1.70 40.77 -19.89
N ILE A 705 0.57 41.35 -20.29
CA ILE A 705 0.29 41.68 -21.68
C ILE A 705 -0.08 43.14 -21.72
N THR A 706 0.62 43.92 -22.58
CA THR A 706 0.49 45.35 -22.63
C THR A 706 0.17 45.81 -24.05
N ARG A 707 -0.81 46.70 -24.20
CA ARG A 707 -1.04 47.45 -25.45
C ARG A 707 0.04 48.53 -25.64
N ASN A 708 0.57 48.67 -26.81
CA ASN A 708 1.50 49.75 -27.07
C ASN A 708 0.72 51.09 -27.18
N ALA A 709 1.04 52.05 -26.30
CA ALA A 709 0.36 53.34 -26.26
C ALA A 709 0.63 54.21 -27.50
N GLU A 710 1.77 54.01 -28.13
CA GLU A 710 2.21 54.79 -29.33
C GLU A 710 1.81 54.11 -30.66
N ASN A 711 1.56 52.79 -30.62
CA ASN A 711 1.19 52.02 -31.80
C ASN A 711 0.01 51.09 -31.51
N ALA A 712 -1.18 51.51 -31.85
CA ALA A 712 -2.40 50.74 -31.61
C ALA A 712 -2.44 49.33 -32.26
N ASN A 713 -1.52 49.05 -33.19
CA ASN A 713 -1.42 47.76 -33.85
C ASN A 713 -0.54 46.75 -33.07
N GLU A 714 0.09 47.15 -31.97
CA GLU A 714 1.05 46.34 -31.27
C GLU A 714 0.59 45.93 -29.84
N ILE A 715 0.86 44.68 -29.47
CA ILE A 715 0.85 44.21 -28.08
C ILE A 715 2.18 43.58 -27.73
N SER A 716 2.58 43.76 -26.50
CA SER A 716 3.78 43.13 -25.91
C SER A 716 3.38 42.12 -24.85
N ILE A 717 3.93 40.93 -24.92
CA ILE A 717 3.71 39.85 -23.97
C ILE A 717 5.02 39.64 -23.22
N ARG A 718 5.05 39.93 -21.94
CA ARG A 718 6.22 39.72 -21.08
C ARG A 718 6.12 38.36 -20.39
N PHE A 719 7.24 37.64 -20.31
CA PHE A 719 7.33 36.28 -19.82
C PHE A 719 8.19 36.20 -18.55
N ILE A 720 7.90 35.20 -17.67
CA ILE A 720 8.92 34.57 -16.84
C ILE A 720 9.75 33.71 -17.77
N VAL A 721 11.05 33.99 -17.84
CA VAL A 721 11.99 33.23 -18.67
C VAL A 721 12.99 32.53 -17.77
N PRO A 722 12.96 31.18 -17.67
CA PRO A 722 13.91 30.44 -16.82
C PRO A 722 15.37 30.75 -17.17
N LYS A 723 15.70 30.89 -18.48
CA LYS A 723 17.03 31.29 -18.94
C LYS A 723 16.95 32.10 -20.22
N LEU A 724 17.31 33.37 -20.14
CA LEU A 724 17.41 34.24 -21.33
C LEU A 724 18.59 33.81 -22.24
N PRO A 725 18.51 34.17 -23.57
CA PRO A 725 17.43 34.83 -24.27
C PRO A 725 16.27 33.92 -24.66
N LEU A 726 15.12 34.50 -24.98
CA LEU A 726 14.04 33.80 -25.69
C LEU A 726 14.48 33.49 -27.14
N VAL A 727 13.97 32.37 -27.65
CA VAL A 727 14.29 31.89 -29.02
C VAL A 727 13.02 31.34 -29.68
N PHE A 728 12.84 31.62 -30.96
CA PHE A 728 11.90 30.90 -31.82
C PHE A 728 12.59 29.72 -32.47
N ASP A 729 12.18 28.51 -32.09
CA ASP A 729 12.76 27.26 -32.56
C ASP A 729 11.83 26.56 -33.56
N SER A 730 12.30 26.35 -34.75
CA SER A 730 11.63 25.63 -35.84
C SER A 730 12.44 24.41 -36.33
N LYS A 731 13.39 23.96 -35.52
CA LYS A 731 14.27 22.83 -35.81
C LYS A 731 14.00 21.67 -34.86
N LEU A 732 13.91 21.90 -33.55
CA LEU A 732 13.54 20.88 -32.58
C LEU A 732 12.06 20.55 -32.68
N VAL A 733 11.23 21.51 -32.99
CA VAL A 733 9.79 21.35 -33.21
C VAL A 733 9.40 21.87 -34.59
N GLU A 734 8.32 21.33 -35.15
CA GLU A 734 7.80 21.74 -36.45
C GLU A 734 7.38 23.22 -36.44
N SER A 735 7.71 23.94 -37.50
CA SER A 735 7.35 25.37 -37.65
C SER A 735 5.83 25.55 -37.73
N GLN A 736 5.27 26.36 -36.83
CA GLN A 736 3.84 26.65 -36.76
C GLN A 736 3.51 28.00 -37.42
N LYS A 737 2.28 28.13 -37.93
CA LYS A 737 1.73 29.41 -38.37
C LYS A 737 1.87 30.45 -37.26
N ASN A 738 2.40 31.63 -37.60
CA ASN A 738 2.66 32.70 -36.63
C ASN A 738 3.44 32.25 -35.41
N LEU A 739 4.31 31.25 -35.53
CA LEU A 739 5.11 30.68 -34.45
C LEU A 739 4.28 30.16 -33.26
N GLY A 740 2.99 29.88 -33.50
CA GLY A 740 2.05 29.42 -32.50
C GLY A 740 1.15 30.48 -31.87
N PHE A 741 1.31 31.76 -32.24
CA PHE A 741 0.48 32.87 -31.72
C PHE A 741 -0.80 33.06 -32.53
N VAL A 742 -1.89 33.37 -31.83
CA VAL A 742 -3.14 33.83 -32.44
C VAL A 742 -3.62 35.06 -31.70
N LEU A 743 -4.05 36.05 -32.45
CA LEU A 743 -4.51 37.35 -31.98
C LEU A 743 -5.93 37.61 -32.48
N SER A 744 -6.84 38.05 -31.58
CA SER A 744 -8.19 38.45 -31.93
C SER A 744 -8.52 39.82 -31.33
N ASN A 745 -9.37 40.59 -32.03
CA ASN A 745 -9.92 41.86 -31.55
C ASN A 745 -11.44 41.80 -31.63
N ASN A 746 -12.16 41.91 -30.53
CA ASN A 746 -13.59 41.65 -30.42
C ASN A 746 -14.02 40.30 -31.00
N SER A 747 -13.29 39.24 -30.66
CA SER A 747 -13.49 37.85 -31.13
C SER A 747 -13.28 37.64 -32.64
N VAL A 748 -12.76 38.62 -33.36
CA VAL A 748 -12.38 38.51 -34.79
C VAL A 748 -10.87 38.32 -34.89
N GLU A 749 -10.44 37.20 -35.49
CA GLU A 749 -9.02 36.90 -35.66
C GLU A 749 -8.33 37.98 -36.51
N GLN A 750 -7.19 38.44 -36.05
CA GLN A 750 -6.40 39.48 -36.71
C GLN A 750 -5.20 38.87 -37.43
N THR A 751 -4.88 39.40 -38.57
CA THR A 751 -3.65 39.02 -39.26
C THR A 751 -2.44 39.63 -38.54
N ILE A 752 -1.56 38.74 -38.03
CA ILE A 752 -0.27 39.14 -37.46
C ILE A 752 0.69 39.37 -38.61
N THR A 753 1.26 40.59 -38.71
CA THR A 753 2.17 40.99 -39.75
C THR A 753 3.65 40.91 -39.35
N ASN A 754 3.91 40.97 -38.04
CA ASN A 754 5.27 40.82 -37.51
C ASN A 754 5.25 40.23 -36.11
N ILE A 755 6.25 39.39 -35.78
CA ILE A 755 6.51 38.82 -34.48
C ILE A 755 8.00 38.99 -34.19
N GLN A 756 8.33 39.61 -33.05
CA GLN A 756 9.73 39.81 -32.68
C GLN A 756 9.94 39.63 -31.17
N ILE A 757 11.11 39.13 -30.81
CA ILE A 757 11.56 39.05 -29.41
C ILE A 757 12.27 40.36 -29.07
N LYS A 758 11.92 40.94 -27.90
CA LYS A 758 12.64 42.06 -27.26
C LYS A 758 12.88 41.68 -25.80
N ASP A 759 14.09 41.29 -25.46
CA ASP A 759 14.51 40.82 -24.14
C ASP A 759 13.65 39.65 -23.62
N ASP A 760 12.83 39.85 -22.58
CA ASP A 760 11.89 38.92 -22.00
C ASP A 760 10.47 39.03 -22.62
N CYS A 761 10.32 39.80 -23.69
CA CYS A 761 9.01 40.04 -24.30
C CYS A 761 8.91 39.48 -25.70
N VAL A 762 7.70 39.10 -26.11
CA VAL A 762 7.31 38.88 -27.49
C VAL A 762 6.35 40.00 -27.91
N VAL A 763 6.69 40.72 -28.97
CA VAL A 763 5.86 41.78 -29.53
C VAL A 763 5.17 41.28 -30.80
N LEU A 764 3.83 41.39 -30.81
CA LEU A 764 2.98 41.04 -31.95
C LEU A 764 2.44 42.31 -32.60
N THR A 765 2.63 42.46 -33.93
CA THR A 765 2.07 43.54 -34.71
C THR A 765 0.90 43.04 -35.57
N SER A 766 -0.26 43.66 -35.41
CA SER A 766 -1.47 43.35 -36.17
C SER A 766 -1.56 44.21 -37.42
N ALA A 767 -2.22 43.69 -38.45
CA ALA A 767 -2.56 44.48 -39.64
C ALA A 767 -3.57 45.61 -39.34
N SER A 768 -4.35 45.55 -38.32
CA SER A 768 -5.38 46.50 -37.92
C SER A 768 -5.24 46.91 -36.43
N PRO A 769 -5.72 48.12 -36.04
CA PRO A 769 -5.67 48.57 -34.66
C PRO A 769 -6.42 47.67 -33.67
N LEU A 770 -5.78 47.40 -32.52
CA LEU A 770 -6.27 46.57 -31.46
C LEU A 770 -7.01 47.38 -30.39
N THR A 771 -8.17 47.96 -30.71
CA THR A 771 -8.89 48.92 -29.85
C THR A 771 -10.04 48.32 -29.06
N GLY A 772 -10.45 47.08 -29.36
CA GLY A 772 -11.53 46.38 -28.69
C GLY A 772 -11.05 45.45 -27.55
N ASN A 773 -11.84 44.41 -27.22
CA ASN A 773 -11.36 43.33 -26.39
C ASN A 773 -10.32 42.52 -27.17
N VAL A 774 -9.07 42.51 -26.73
CA VAL A 774 -8.01 41.78 -27.38
C VAL A 774 -7.83 40.42 -26.70
N GLU A 775 -7.84 39.34 -27.50
CA GLU A 775 -7.57 37.99 -27.05
C GLU A 775 -6.24 37.54 -27.66
N VAL A 776 -5.37 37.04 -26.78
CA VAL A 776 -4.06 36.50 -27.18
C VAL A 776 -4.04 35.05 -26.74
N SER A 777 -3.72 34.17 -27.67
CA SER A 777 -3.50 32.76 -27.37
C SER A 777 -2.24 32.22 -28.06
N TYR A 778 -1.68 31.17 -27.47
CA TYR A 778 -0.47 30.53 -27.96
C TYR A 778 -0.57 29.02 -27.78
N ALA A 779 -0.10 28.26 -28.78
CA ALA A 779 -0.10 26.80 -28.82
C ALA A 779 -1.48 26.18 -28.54
N THR A 780 -2.55 26.81 -29.11
CA THR A 780 -3.94 26.37 -28.98
C THR A 780 -4.33 25.39 -30.09
N GLN A 781 -5.56 24.88 -30.07
CA GLN A 781 -6.10 24.07 -31.16
C GLN A 781 -5.95 24.74 -32.55
N LYS A 782 -5.97 26.08 -32.64
CA LYS A 782 -5.78 26.82 -33.92
C LYS A 782 -4.38 26.64 -34.52
N THR A 783 -3.42 26.22 -33.72
CA THR A 783 -2.06 25.88 -34.14
C THR A 783 -1.74 24.43 -33.86
N ASN A 784 -2.77 23.59 -33.91
CA ASN A 784 -2.69 22.17 -33.61
C ASN A 784 -2.02 21.84 -32.25
N GLY A 785 -2.19 22.72 -31.25
CA GLY A 785 -1.61 22.59 -29.92
C GLY A 785 -0.11 22.85 -29.85
N HIS A 786 0.55 23.39 -30.87
CA HIS A 786 2.00 23.54 -30.93
C HIS A 786 2.41 25.00 -31.06
N GLY A 787 3.63 25.30 -30.65
CA GLY A 787 4.25 26.58 -30.76
C GLY A 787 5.78 26.50 -30.79
N ASN A 788 6.46 27.61 -31.13
CA ASN A 788 7.89 27.64 -31.43
C ASN A 788 8.73 28.44 -30.41
N LEU A 789 8.13 29.00 -29.35
CA LEU A 789 8.83 29.82 -28.36
C LEU A 789 9.46 28.95 -27.25
N ARG A 790 10.77 29.12 -27.05
CA ARG A 790 11.51 28.53 -25.95
C ARG A 790 12.52 29.49 -25.33
N ASP A 791 13.06 29.09 -24.20
CA ASP A 791 14.22 29.75 -23.60
C ASP A 791 15.56 29.21 -24.16
N SER A 792 16.67 29.62 -23.58
CA SER A 792 18.03 29.20 -23.94
C SER A 792 18.71 28.38 -22.84
N ASP A 793 17.94 27.60 -22.09
CA ASP A 793 18.48 26.71 -21.07
C ASP A 793 19.25 25.56 -21.75
N ASP A 794 20.58 25.57 -21.60
CA ASP A 794 21.49 24.58 -22.16
C ASP A 794 21.58 23.28 -21.39
N TYR A 795 20.55 23.00 -20.59
CA TYR A 795 20.49 21.73 -19.85
C TYR A 795 20.19 20.57 -20.80
N GLU A 796 20.99 19.52 -20.72
CA GLU A 796 20.88 18.34 -21.56
C GLU A 796 20.45 17.10 -20.76
N ALA A 797 19.78 16.19 -21.44
CA ALA A 797 19.44 14.87 -20.95
C ALA A 797 20.67 13.97 -20.78
N PHE A 798 20.52 12.87 -20.06
CA PHE A 798 21.54 11.82 -19.98
C PHE A 798 21.44 10.80 -21.10
N PHE A 799 20.27 10.66 -21.70
CA PHE A 799 20.04 9.71 -22.78
C PHE A 799 19.96 10.42 -24.12
N ASN A 800 20.40 9.70 -25.14
CA ASN A 800 20.41 10.22 -26.50
C ASN A 800 19.09 9.94 -27.21
N TYR A 801 18.75 10.80 -28.17
CA TYR A 801 17.68 10.58 -29.13
C TYR A 801 18.04 9.39 -30.03
N ILE A 802 17.16 8.43 -30.16
CA ILE A 802 17.43 7.14 -30.84
C ILE A 802 16.75 7.09 -32.20
N ASP A 803 17.49 6.66 -33.24
CA ASP A 803 16.89 6.25 -34.52
C ASP A 803 16.19 4.88 -34.34
N LEU A 804 14.87 4.91 -34.19
CA LEU A 804 14.06 3.70 -34.02
C LEU A 804 13.99 2.83 -35.31
N ASP A 805 14.39 3.41 -36.45
CA ASP A 805 14.51 2.70 -37.75
C ASP A 805 15.94 2.25 -38.06
N LYS A 806 16.86 2.37 -37.10
CA LYS A 806 18.26 1.93 -37.23
C LYS A 806 18.38 0.49 -37.65
N LYS A 807 19.25 0.23 -38.65
CA LYS A 807 19.58 -1.13 -39.07
C LYS A 807 21.05 -1.45 -38.81
N VAL A 808 21.31 -2.68 -38.40
CA VAL A 808 22.65 -3.26 -38.29
C VAL A 808 22.68 -4.55 -39.12
N ASN A 809 23.62 -4.67 -40.02
CA ASN A 809 23.71 -5.80 -40.96
C ASN A 809 22.43 -6.06 -41.78
N GLY A 810 21.65 -5.01 -42.07
CA GLY A 810 20.40 -5.11 -42.82
C GLY A 810 19.14 -5.38 -41.99
N GLU A 811 19.30 -5.79 -40.73
CA GLU A 811 18.22 -6.05 -39.79
C GLU A 811 17.92 -4.85 -38.88
N TYR A 812 16.65 -4.61 -38.57
CA TYR A 812 16.25 -3.56 -37.66
C TYR A 812 16.68 -3.86 -36.22
N VAL A 813 17.28 -2.89 -35.55
CA VAL A 813 17.69 -2.99 -34.13
C VAL A 813 16.48 -3.13 -33.23
N TYR A 814 15.41 -2.36 -33.53
CA TYR A 814 14.19 -2.39 -32.74
C TYR A 814 13.12 -3.26 -33.40
N PRO A 815 12.49 -4.18 -32.69
CA PRO A 815 11.46 -5.04 -33.26
C PRO A 815 10.23 -4.20 -33.69
N ARG A 816 9.61 -4.61 -34.79
CA ARG A 816 8.43 -3.96 -35.37
C ARG A 816 7.41 -5.00 -35.84
N ASP A 817 6.15 -4.56 -35.98
CA ASP A 817 5.11 -5.37 -36.61
C ASP A 817 5.40 -5.51 -38.12
N GLU A 818 4.98 -6.60 -38.73
CA GLU A 818 5.11 -6.85 -40.16
C GLU A 818 4.51 -5.73 -41.04
N ASN A 819 3.50 -5.04 -40.51
CA ASN A 819 2.79 -3.96 -41.20
C ASN A 819 3.35 -2.55 -40.89
N GLU A 820 4.32 -2.42 -40.00
CA GLU A 820 4.95 -1.15 -39.66
C GLU A 820 6.15 -0.84 -40.57
N THR A 821 5.95 0.11 -41.47
CA THR A 821 7.01 0.54 -42.38
C THR A 821 8.04 1.45 -41.69
N THR A 822 7.62 2.19 -40.65
CA THR A 822 8.49 3.08 -39.89
C THR A 822 8.03 3.17 -38.43
N LEU A 823 8.99 3.32 -37.51
CA LEU A 823 8.77 3.64 -36.09
C LEU A 823 9.05 5.13 -35.79
N ARG A 824 9.35 5.94 -36.82
CA ARG A 824 9.64 7.36 -36.65
C ARG A 824 8.40 8.17 -36.30
N PRO A 825 8.56 9.25 -35.51
CA PRO A 825 7.49 10.18 -35.19
C PRO A 825 7.07 11.00 -36.42
N ASN A 826 6.01 11.79 -36.25
CA ASN A 826 5.53 12.68 -37.34
C ASN A 826 6.54 13.76 -37.70
N TYR A 827 7.28 14.25 -36.72
CA TYR A 827 8.38 15.22 -36.92
C TYR A 827 9.59 14.75 -36.11
N GLU A 828 10.78 14.77 -36.73
CA GLU A 828 12.03 14.42 -36.05
C GLU A 828 12.81 15.70 -35.71
N PRO A 829 13.28 15.85 -34.46
CA PRO A 829 14.00 17.03 -34.01
C PRO A 829 15.36 17.15 -34.71
N ARG A 830 15.78 18.39 -35.02
CA ARG A 830 16.98 18.72 -35.79
C ARG A 830 17.88 19.68 -35.02
N ASP A 831 19.17 19.56 -35.28
CA ASP A 831 20.20 20.46 -34.79
C ASP A 831 20.26 21.78 -35.62
N GLU A 832 21.21 22.63 -35.24
CA GLU A 832 21.46 23.93 -35.95
C GLU A 832 21.83 23.77 -37.43
N ASN A 833 22.32 22.58 -37.83
CA ASN A 833 22.66 22.25 -39.21
C ASN A 833 21.54 21.50 -39.95
N PHE A 834 20.32 21.48 -39.39
CA PHE A 834 19.16 20.75 -39.91
C PHE A 834 19.35 19.23 -40.00
N LYS A 835 20.32 18.64 -39.26
CA LYS A 835 20.45 17.18 -39.11
C LYS A 835 19.61 16.68 -37.96
N ILE A 836 19.00 15.51 -38.12
CA ILE A 836 18.27 14.88 -37.02
C ILE A 836 19.26 14.56 -35.89
N ILE A 837 18.88 14.80 -34.64
CA ILE A 837 19.76 14.70 -33.47
C ILE A 837 19.99 13.24 -33.00
N TYR A 838 20.06 12.29 -33.96
CA TYR A 838 20.35 10.91 -33.61
C TYR A 838 21.68 10.77 -32.88
N ASP A 839 21.68 9.89 -31.88
CA ASP A 839 22.79 9.59 -30.99
C ASP A 839 23.34 10.85 -30.23
N GLN A 840 22.53 11.93 -30.10
CA GLN A 840 22.81 13.11 -29.29
C GLN A 840 21.86 13.19 -28.09
N PRO A 841 22.29 13.81 -26.96
CA PRO A 841 21.41 14.03 -25.81
C PRO A 841 20.17 14.86 -26.20
N TYR A 842 19.03 14.56 -25.59
CA TYR A 842 17.85 15.40 -25.76
C TYR A 842 18.13 16.80 -25.18
N PRO A 843 17.87 17.90 -25.92
CA PRO A 843 17.93 19.23 -25.32
C PRO A 843 16.72 19.43 -24.41
N LEU A 844 16.97 19.85 -23.18
CA LEU A 844 15.92 20.05 -22.17
C LEU A 844 15.56 21.53 -22.02
N TYR A 845 15.36 22.23 -23.14
CA TYR A 845 14.88 23.64 -23.18
C TYR A 845 13.49 23.75 -22.53
N ASN A 846 13.20 24.89 -21.91
CA ASN A 846 11.87 25.20 -21.43
C ASN A 846 11.05 25.84 -22.55
N PHE A 847 10.18 25.09 -23.21
CA PHE A 847 9.21 25.62 -24.15
C PHE A 847 8.08 26.35 -23.43
N SER A 848 7.54 27.41 -24.07
CA SER A 848 6.43 28.16 -23.49
C SER A 848 5.20 27.31 -23.31
N VAL A 849 4.57 27.45 -22.15
CA VAL A 849 3.24 26.87 -21.93
C VAL A 849 2.24 27.36 -22.96
N ALA A 850 1.25 26.58 -23.29
CA ALA A 850 0.07 27.04 -24.02
C ALA A 850 -0.75 27.97 -23.11
N PHE A 851 -1.29 29.07 -23.69
CA PHE A 851 -2.07 30.04 -22.91
C PHE A 851 -3.17 30.71 -23.72
N TYR A 852 -4.15 31.23 -23.00
CA TYR A 852 -5.22 32.11 -23.47
C TYR A 852 -5.48 33.21 -22.47
N TYR A 853 -5.33 34.49 -22.92
CA TYR A 853 -5.62 35.65 -22.07
C TYR A 853 -6.43 36.69 -22.86
N LYS A 854 -7.18 37.47 -22.11
CA LYS A 854 -8.04 38.51 -22.64
C LYS A 854 -7.79 39.85 -21.96
N ILE A 855 -7.49 40.91 -22.78
CA ILE A 855 -7.38 42.28 -22.34
C ILE A 855 -8.71 42.96 -22.66
N PRO A 856 -9.48 43.43 -21.69
CA PRO A 856 -10.72 44.13 -21.91
C PRO A 856 -10.50 45.46 -22.69
N GLN A 857 -11.54 45.89 -23.38
CA GLN A 857 -11.52 47.21 -24.04
C GLN A 857 -11.33 48.31 -22.99
N GLY A 858 -10.45 49.29 -23.26
CA GLY A 858 -10.13 50.38 -22.35
C GLY A 858 -9.03 50.08 -21.34
N GLU A 859 -8.63 48.82 -21.17
CA GLU A 859 -7.47 48.42 -20.36
C GLU A 859 -6.22 48.36 -21.26
N ASN A 860 -5.11 48.90 -20.74
CA ASN A 860 -3.84 48.88 -21.46
C ASN A 860 -2.90 47.76 -21.00
N ILE A 861 -3.09 47.27 -19.80
CA ILE A 861 -2.22 46.27 -19.18
C ILE A 861 -3.09 45.16 -18.56
N TYR A 862 -2.77 43.96 -18.89
CA TYR A 862 -3.31 42.74 -18.20
C TYR A 862 -2.17 42.05 -17.48
N LYS A 863 -2.27 41.92 -16.16
CA LYS A 863 -1.33 41.17 -15.32
C LYS A 863 -1.95 39.82 -14.97
N VAL A 864 -1.20 38.75 -15.05
CA VAL A 864 -1.63 37.42 -14.66
C VAL A 864 -1.82 37.41 -13.13
N PRO A 865 -3.05 37.23 -12.60
CA PRO A 865 -3.37 37.49 -11.20
C PRO A 865 -2.56 36.69 -10.20
N SER A 866 -2.39 35.40 -10.45
CA SER A 866 -1.65 34.47 -9.59
C SER A 866 -0.15 34.82 -9.47
N LEU A 867 0.44 35.39 -10.52
CA LEU A 867 1.84 35.79 -10.55
C LEU A 867 2.06 37.21 -9.97
N SER A 868 1.05 38.05 -10.00
CA SER A 868 1.10 39.38 -9.36
C SER A 868 1.19 39.28 -7.83
N ALA A 869 0.66 38.21 -7.23
CA ALA A 869 0.77 37.97 -5.80
C ALA A 869 2.17 37.48 -5.38
N VAL A 870 2.83 36.68 -6.24
CA VAL A 870 4.20 36.19 -6.01
C VAL A 870 5.21 37.34 -6.01
N ASN A 871 5.06 38.33 -6.89
CA ASN A 871 5.92 39.52 -6.88
C ASN A 871 5.76 40.36 -5.59
N LYS A 872 4.61 40.33 -4.92
CA LYS A 872 4.44 40.96 -3.60
C LYS A 872 5.14 40.23 -2.46
N VAL A 873 5.29 38.92 -2.55
CA VAL A 873 6.01 38.13 -1.55
C VAL A 873 7.52 38.31 -1.69
N THR A 874 8.06 38.39 -2.89
CA THR A 874 9.50 38.63 -3.12
C THR A 874 9.94 40.04 -2.78
N GLU A 875 9.08 41.06 -2.94
CA GLU A 875 9.37 42.43 -2.49
C GLU A 875 9.38 42.58 -0.96
N ASN A 876 8.78 41.66 -0.22
CA ASN A 876 8.66 41.69 1.23
C ASN A 876 9.50 40.62 1.97
N MET A 877 10.40 39.89 1.28
CA MET A 877 11.27 38.93 1.97
C MET A 877 12.55 39.61 2.49
N PRO A 878 12.99 39.27 3.72
CA PRO A 878 14.29 39.67 4.21
C PRO A 878 15.41 39.16 3.30
N LEU A 879 16.33 40.01 2.95
CA LEU A 879 17.54 39.61 2.22
C LEU A 879 18.63 39.23 3.22
N ILE A 880 19.14 38.01 3.14
CA ILE A 880 20.21 37.50 4.01
C ILE A 880 21.40 37.10 3.14
N TYR A 881 22.54 37.75 3.35
CA TYR A 881 23.78 37.39 2.63
C TYR A 881 25.02 37.70 3.47
N GLN A 882 26.12 37.00 3.19
CA GLN A 882 27.40 37.24 3.84
C GLN A 882 28.19 38.33 3.12
N ASN A 883 28.75 39.28 3.89
CA ASN A 883 29.68 40.26 3.41
C ASN A 883 30.91 40.27 4.36
N GLY A 884 31.98 39.66 3.90
CA GLY A 884 33.18 39.44 4.72
C GLY A 884 32.87 38.61 5.96
N ASN A 885 33.24 39.09 7.14
CA ASN A 885 33.01 38.44 8.42
C ASN A 885 31.64 38.74 9.05
N ASN A 886 30.74 39.34 8.28
CA ASN A 886 29.41 39.71 8.75
C ASN A 886 28.32 39.05 7.91
N LEU A 887 27.26 38.60 8.58
CA LEU A 887 25.98 38.24 7.94
C LEU A 887 25.10 39.50 7.91
N ILE A 888 24.71 39.92 6.74
CA ILE A 888 23.84 41.06 6.53
C ILE A 888 22.41 40.58 6.48
N VAL A 889 21.56 41.14 7.30
CA VAL A 889 20.11 40.93 7.28
C VAL A 889 19.44 42.27 6.94
N GLN A 890 18.74 42.31 5.83
CA GLN A 890 17.99 43.48 5.41
C GLN A 890 16.50 43.18 5.41
N LEU A 891 15.75 43.87 6.24
CA LEU A 891 14.30 43.74 6.35
C LEU A 891 13.61 44.65 5.32
N PRO A 892 12.49 44.24 4.70
CA PRO A 892 11.70 45.09 3.86
C PRO A 892 10.97 46.18 4.68
N ASN A 893 10.63 47.27 4.06
CA ASN A 893 9.69 48.32 4.59
C ASN A 893 10.03 48.84 5.99
N ASN A 894 11.30 48.92 6.41
CA ASN A 894 11.74 49.33 7.75
C ASN A 894 11.07 48.51 8.88
N GLU A 895 10.78 47.26 8.63
CA GLU A 895 10.22 46.35 9.63
C GLU A 895 11.28 46.08 10.72
N LYS A 896 10.79 45.81 11.94
CA LYS A 896 11.62 45.47 13.08
C LYS A 896 11.44 43.98 13.43
N GLY A 897 12.49 43.32 13.94
CA GLY A 897 12.43 41.92 14.25
C GLY A 897 13.59 41.43 15.09
N THR A 898 13.74 40.11 15.14
CA THR A 898 14.89 39.44 15.79
C THR A 898 15.42 38.36 14.86
N ALA A 899 16.73 38.39 14.59
CA ALA A 899 17.43 37.31 13.90
C ALA A 899 18.08 36.36 14.92
N MET A 900 17.87 35.08 14.75
CA MET A 900 18.47 34.02 15.55
C MET A 900 19.27 33.08 14.62
N ILE A 901 20.51 32.75 15.01
CA ILE A 901 21.38 31.85 14.26
C ILE A 901 21.50 30.54 15.03
N PHE A 902 21.10 29.46 14.41
CA PHE A 902 21.14 28.10 14.97
C PHE A 902 22.18 27.24 14.22
N ASN A 903 22.83 26.33 14.95
CA ASN A 903 23.57 25.25 14.32
C ASN A 903 22.58 24.17 13.77
N MET A 904 23.11 23.18 13.07
CA MET A 904 22.29 22.09 12.49
C MET A 904 21.66 21.16 13.55
N TYR A 905 22.05 21.31 14.83
CA TYR A 905 21.47 20.57 15.97
C TYR A 905 20.37 21.36 16.68
N GLY A 906 19.96 22.52 16.13
CA GLY A 906 18.90 23.35 16.68
C GLY A 906 19.31 24.22 17.89
N GLN A 907 20.60 24.27 18.23
CA GLN A 907 21.08 25.14 19.30
C GLN A 907 21.17 26.59 18.81
N ASN A 908 20.57 27.53 19.54
CA ASN A 908 20.69 28.96 19.27
C ASN A 908 22.06 29.46 19.68
N LEU A 909 22.86 29.86 18.69
CA LEU A 909 24.21 30.35 18.88
C LEU A 909 24.26 31.88 19.05
N LYS A 910 23.32 32.59 18.47
CA LYS A 910 23.27 34.05 18.47
C LYS A 910 21.86 34.58 18.23
N SER A 911 21.48 35.63 18.96
CA SER A 911 20.24 36.38 18.74
C SER A 911 20.57 37.86 18.66
N VAL A 912 20.00 38.53 17.63
CA VAL A 912 20.28 39.97 17.37
C VAL A 912 18.96 40.66 17.04
N ILE A 913 18.75 41.82 17.65
CA ILE A 913 17.59 42.66 17.36
C ILE A 913 17.83 43.36 16.01
N LEU A 914 16.85 43.36 15.18
CA LEU A 914 16.82 44.04 13.88
C LEU A 914 15.94 45.29 14.01
N ASP A 915 16.53 46.40 14.38
CA ASP A 915 15.89 47.69 14.56
C ASP A 915 16.20 48.68 13.44
N GLU A 916 17.12 48.35 12.57
CA GLU A 916 17.49 49.05 11.35
C GLU A 916 17.10 48.28 10.10
N ASN A 917 16.88 49.00 9.02
CA ASN A 917 16.55 48.39 7.70
C ASN A 917 17.61 47.38 7.21
N LYS A 918 18.85 47.56 7.62
CA LYS A 918 19.97 46.70 7.30
C LYS A 918 20.86 46.48 8.52
N THR A 919 20.80 45.31 9.09
CA THR A 919 21.61 44.95 10.29
C THR A 919 22.78 44.06 9.93
N SER A 920 23.96 44.40 10.46
CA SER A 920 25.21 43.64 10.24
C SER A 920 25.50 42.77 11.48
N ILE A 921 25.49 41.46 11.33
CA ILE A 921 25.71 40.48 12.40
C ILE A 921 27.10 39.86 12.24
N PRO A 922 28.05 40.12 13.16
CA PRO A 922 29.36 39.52 13.10
C PRO A 922 29.29 37.99 13.25
N VAL A 923 29.89 37.26 12.31
CA VAL A 923 29.92 35.76 12.28
C VAL A 923 31.33 35.21 12.22
N ALA A 924 32.36 36.03 12.43
CA ALA A 924 33.78 35.63 12.42
C ALA A 924 34.11 34.54 13.48
N SER A 925 33.32 34.44 14.56
CA SER A 925 33.48 33.43 15.60
C SER A 925 32.76 32.10 15.28
N LEU A 926 32.03 32.01 14.18
CA LEU A 926 31.35 30.80 13.76
C LEU A 926 32.22 30.01 12.78
N ASP A 927 32.19 28.69 12.90
CA ASP A 927 32.89 27.82 11.95
C ASP A 927 32.36 28.00 10.53
N LYS A 928 33.19 27.69 9.53
CA LYS A 928 32.78 27.68 8.12
C LYS A 928 31.87 26.47 7.83
N LYS A 929 30.60 26.57 8.15
CA LYS A 929 29.58 25.53 8.06
C LYS A 929 28.22 26.10 7.65
N ILE A 930 27.23 25.24 7.53
CA ILE A 930 25.82 25.63 7.29
C ILE A 930 25.13 25.91 8.62
N TYR A 931 24.41 27.01 8.66
CA TYR A 931 23.61 27.50 9.80
C TYR A 931 22.18 27.76 9.37
N ILE A 932 21.27 27.73 10.32
CA ILE A 932 19.87 28.13 10.13
C ILE A 932 19.71 29.52 10.73
N VAL A 933 19.29 30.47 9.91
CA VAL A 933 18.96 31.82 10.36
C VAL A 933 17.44 31.94 10.39
N LYS A 934 16.87 32.18 11.59
CA LYS A 934 15.45 32.43 11.78
C LYS A 934 15.23 33.89 12.12
N ILE A 935 14.39 34.54 11.33
CA ILE A 935 13.98 35.94 11.55
C ILE A 935 12.54 35.94 12.06
N LEU A 936 12.32 36.60 13.18
CA LEU A 936 10.98 36.84 13.74
C LEU A 936 10.63 38.31 13.59
N THR A 937 9.50 38.61 12.95
CA THR A 937 8.92 39.96 12.87
C THR A 937 7.48 39.93 13.40
N LYS A 938 6.84 41.06 13.52
CA LYS A 938 5.43 41.15 13.90
C LYS A 938 4.47 40.47 12.89
N ASN A 939 4.94 40.28 11.65
CA ASN A 939 4.16 39.74 10.55
C ASN A 939 4.42 38.23 10.32
N GLY A 940 5.32 37.59 11.11
CA GLY A 940 5.59 36.17 11.00
C GLY A 940 7.04 35.77 11.23
N SER A 941 7.40 34.53 10.89
CA SER A 941 8.77 34.03 10.99
C SER A 941 9.25 33.52 9.65
N ILE A 942 10.52 33.83 9.34
CA ILE A 942 11.20 33.33 8.13
C ILE A 942 12.44 32.56 8.57
N THR A 943 12.71 31.45 7.91
CA THR A 943 13.86 30.59 8.20
C THR A 943 14.62 30.33 6.91
N GLN A 944 15.94 30.59 6.93
CA GLN A 944 16.82 30.40 5.79
C GLN A 944 18.10 29.66 6.19
N LYS A 945 18.56 28.72 5.37
CA LYS A 945 19.89 28.12 5.52
C LYS A 945 20.94 29.07 4.94
N VAL A 946 22.01 29.31 5.70
CA VAL A 946 23.10 30.19 5.30
C VAL A 946 24.42 29.46 5.48
N GLN A 947 25.27 29.45 4.47
CA GLN A 947 26.62 28.92 4.56
C GLN A 947 27.57 30.06 4.95
N ILE A 948 28.23 29.95 6.11
CA ILE A 948 29.31 30.85 6.50
C ILE A 948 30.61 30.37 5.81
N ARG A 949 31.27 31.30 5.10
CA ARG A 949 32.45 31.00 4.27
C ARG A 949 33.73 31.63 4.83
#